data_f6c7f8134cfb13ffc41f17c6cc94ac23
#
_entry.id   f6c7f8134cfb13ffc41f17c6cc94ac23
#
_cell.length_a   1.000
_cell.length_b   1.000
_cell.length_c   1.000
_cell.angle_alpha   90.00
_cell.angle_beta   90.00
_cell.angle_gamma   90.00
#
_symmetry.space_group_name_H-M   'P 1'
#
loop_
_entity.id
_entity.type
_entity.pdbx_description
1 polymer ?
#
loop_
_entity_poly.entity_id
_entity_poly.type
_entity_poly.pdbx_seq_one_letter_code
_entity_poly.pdbx_strand_id
1 'polypeptide(L)'
;MVRKTVTLVFCDVADSTPLGEQLDPEALRGVWSRYHDTARAVLVRHGGTVEKFVGDAVLGVFGIPVVHEDDALRAVRAAVELRGELKLLNDELEAAFGVRIGVRTGVHTGEVFAGDPSQGDPFATGDAVVVAQRLEATATAGEILVGDATIRLVRDAVTVEPVQALDLKGKSEPVEAWLLLDVAPDVAGVARRMDSPLVGRAAELDALLAELERVGSDRSCRIVTIVGEPGVGKSRLAAELIASSGDDVLALEGKCLPYGSGITYWPLVEMVRRLDLAEVLAGEPDGEIVHARILEAVGRAEQRSRSDELYWAVRRLFETLALQRPLVLVLDDIQWAEPAFLDLVEYLAGWSRDAPILICCLARPDIAETRPAWTGTRIQLSPLARDEAQQLLAHLAGPLDHDAAEAIGRATGGNPLFLEEMMRMLVEDGLLVEREGRLQALTEVDSLRVPGTVQAVLAARLDLLDAEELAVLQRAAVMGQVFLWGAVADLTPPDRINDLARHLQALVRKQLIRPDRRTFAGEDGFRFGHILIRDAAYESMSKRSRAELHQRHADWIEARATGRSDLDEIIGHHLERAYSYRTELAPAGEAEAALADRATTWLVRAGRRALTRGDAFAASGLLGRTAALTPVPDVLLDLAEAQMQLGLVAEAEHTFGRAVDGAVAAGDEKSALRARLGLGRIGFLSRGELLIEDFAEEVARALPAFEAAGDDATVARLLSQLAEAYYWRCQIVPMQDALERALALSRRAGDERLEAYVAVQFGFAAIIGPLPVDEGRRSIARTVENMIEDTSAKGMLLLIAALLAAMGGDFAEARALAARGTEILDSLGRSIGLAAVSTWTSAIDLLAGDAGAAERALRAALAQLEQAGQLANLASVAAQLAETLVAEGRYDEAARLAATSERAAASDDIHAQIAWRVARAKASAGLGASFRAEVVAREAVDLATTRTDSPFFAAEALEALAEALAAAGREADAQVAAGDALRLYEAKGNVVAAERVRTGRGAGRTASTPG
;
A
#
# COMPACT_ATOMS: atom_id res chain seq x y z
N MET A 1 21.41 14.68 19.87
CA MET A 1 22.49 15.19 18.99
C MET A 1 22.73 14.21 17.85
N VAL A 2 22.69 14.66 16.60
CA VAL A 2 22.91 13.83 15.39
C VAL A 2 24.15 14.34 14.67
N ARG A 3 25.00 13.43 14.16
CA ARG A 3 26.12 13.84 13.30
C ARG A 3 25.60 14.18 11.91
N LYS A 4 25.98 15.33 11.38
CA LYS A 4 25.62 15.81 10.04
C LYS A 4 26.85 16.36 9.32
N THR A 5 26.89 16.15 8.01
CA THR A 5 27.84 16.87 7.15
C THR A 5 27.17 18.17 6.72
N VAL A 6 27.82 19.27 7.04
CA VAL A 6 27.32 20.63 6.78
C VAL A 6 28.36 21.48 6.11
N THR A 7 27.94 22.53 5.44
CA THR A 7 28.88 23.60 5.04
C THR A 7 28.69 24.82 5.95
N LEU A 8 29.75 25.26 6.53
CA LEU A 8 29.81 26.34 7.50
C LEU A 8 30.35 27.60 6.84
N VAL A 9 29.68 28.70 7.08
CA VAL A 9 30.15 30.06 6.70
C VAL A 9 30.41 30.84 7.98
N PHE A 10 31.65 31.04 8.33
CA PHE A 10 32.05 31.82 9.47
C PHE A 10 32.50 33.22 9.01
N CYS A 11 31.84 34.26 9.52
CA CYS A 11 32.13 35.63 9.17
C CYS A 11 32.44 36.42 10.43
N ASP A 12 33.48 37.24 10.40
CA ASP A 12 33.91 38.09 11.52
C ASP A 12 34.34 39.47 11.04
N VAL A 13 34.09 40.51 11.85
CA VAL A 13 34.49 41.89 11.50
C VAL A 13 35.96 42.10 11.83
N ALA A 14 36.76 42.43 10.81
CA ALA A 14 38.17 42.76 11.00
C ALA A 14 38.30 44.03 11.81
N ASP A 15 39.26 44.05 12.74
CA ASP A 15 39.60 45.22 13.59
C ASP A 15 38.38 45.76 14.39
N SER A 16 37.54 44.90 14.88
CA SER A 16 36.34 45.25 15.66
C SER A 16 36.66 45.91 17.01
N THR A 17 37.81 45.59 17.63
CA THR A 17 38.23 46.17 18.92
C THR A 17 38.50 47.67 18.81
N PRO A 18 39.27 48.19 17.84
CA PRO A 18 39.44 49.63 17.61
C PRO A 18 38.11 50.36 17.31
N LEU A 19 37.19 49.71 16.64
CA LEU A 19 35.87 50.27 16.35
C LEU A 19 35.05 50.50 17.64
N GLY A 20 35.17 49.56 18.60
CA GLY A 20 34.56 49.70 19.94
C GLY A 20 35.16 50.80 20.81
N GLU A 21 36.42 51.23 20.53
CA GLU A 21 37.02 52.37 21.18
C GLU A 21 36.66 53.74 20.57
N GLN A 22 36.23 53.71 19.28
CA GLN A 22 35.88 54.96 18.53
C GLN A 22 34.40 55.33 18.63
N LEU A 23 33.52 54.37 18.82
CA LEU A 23 32.07 54.58 18.86
C LEU A 23 31.54 54.44 20.29
N ASP A 24 30.52 55.22 20.62
CA ASP A 24 29.82 54.97 21.87
C ASP A 24 29.03 53.62 21.78
N PRO A 25 28.68 53.01 22.94
CA PRO A 25 28.08 51.69 22.97
C PRO A 25 26.74 51.59 22.22
N GLU A 26 25.95 52.67 22.11
CA GLU A 26 24.64 52.67 21.38
C GLU A 26 24.87 52.72 19.86
N ALA A 27 25.84 53.54 19.40
CA ALA A 27 26.23 53.60 18.00
C ALA A 27 26.84 52.27 17.53
N LEU A 28 27.74 51.69 18.35
CA LEU A 28 28.36 50.38 18.10
C LEU A 28 27.28 49.27 17.97
N ARG A 29 26.28 49.29 18.86
CA ARG A 29 25.17 48.37 18.80
C ARG A 29 24.34 48.55 17.51
N GLY A 30 24.18 49.80 17.07
CA GLY A 30 23.50 50.12 15.81
C GLY A 30 24.23 49.57 14.59
N VAL A 31 25.57 49.58 14.58
CA VAL A 31 26.45 48.99 13.55
C VAL A 31 26.26 47.46 13.52
N TRP A 32 26.37 46.80 14.70
CA TRP A 32 26.24 45.35 14.80
C TRP A 32 24.85 44.88 14.39
N SER A 33 23.79 45.58 14.79
CA SER A 33 22.43 45.18 14.40
C SER A 33 22.26 45.15 12.88
N ARG A 34 22.69 46.19 12.17
CA ARG A 34 22.58 46.28 10.71
C ARG A 34 23.41 45.21 10.02
N TYR A 35 24.66 44.98 10.50
CA TYR A 35 25.50 43.91 9.96
C TYR A 35 24.88 42.53 10.15
N HIS A 36 24.37 42.22 11.36
CA HIS A 36 23.73 40.94 11.67
C HIS A 36 22.47 40.73 10.86
N ASP A 37 21.66 41.79 10.67
CA ASP A 37 20.42 41.69 9.86
C ASP A 37 20.74 41.43 8.37
N THR A 38 21.76 42.12 7.82
CA THR A 38 22.27 41.89 6.45
C THR A 38 22.80 40.48 6.29
N ALA A 39 23.68 40.03 7.18
CA ALA A 39 24.26 38.68 7.12
C ALA A 39 23.17 37.60 7.23
N ARG A 40 22.20 37.76 8.15
CA ARG A 40 21.07 36.85 8.31
C ARG A 40 20.25 36.81 7.03
N ALA A 41 19.89 37.94 6.46
CA ALA A 41 19.04 38.00 5.26
C ALA A 41 19.68 37.26 4.07
N VAL A 42 20.99 37.43 3.85
CA VAL A 42 21.75 36.77 2.80
C VAL A 42 21.84 35.27 3.06
N LEU A 43 22.25 34.83 4.25
CA LEU A 43 22.39 33.41 4.57
C LEU A 43 21.08 32.66 4.46
N VAL A 44 19.97 33.23 4.96
CA VAL A 44 18.63 32.64 4.88
C VAL A 44 18.11 32.58 3.42
N ARG A 45 18.36 33.64 2.62
CA ARG A 45 17.99 33.66 1.18
C ARG A 45 18.60 32.49 0.41
N HIS A 46 19.82 32.11 0.76
CA HIS A 46 20.47 30.93 0.21
C HIS A 46 20.12 29.60 0.92
N GLY A 47 19.19 29.64 1.92
CA GLY A 47 18.73 28.46 2.66
C GLY A 47 19.66 27.98 3.76
N GLY A 48 20.58 28.83 4.19
CA GLY A 48 21.39 28.60 5.38
C GLY A 48 20.61 28.95 6.66
N THR A 49 20.99 28.32 7.76
CA THR A 49 20.49 28.60 9.10
C THR A 49 21.54 29.35 9.86
N VAL A 50 21.19 30.49 10.48
CA VAL A 50 22.10 31.24 11.32
C VAL A 50 22.08 30.70 12.75
N GLU A 51 23.18 30.12 13.21
CA GLU A 51 23.26 29.47 14.52
C GLU A 51 23.29 30.47 15.66
N LYS A 52 24.23 31.37 15.61
CA LYS A 52 24.43 32.39 16.67
C LYS A 52 25.20 33.60 16.18
N PHE A 53 25.04 34.72 16.90
CA PHE A 53 25.88 35.86 16.82
C PHE A 53 26.80 35.87 18.07
N VAL A 54 28.12 35.86 17.91
CA VAL A 54 29.09 35.89 19.02
C VAL A 54 29.87 37.16 18.89
N GLY A 55 29.41 38.22 19.58
CA GLY A 55 29.98 39.54 19.41
C GLY A 55 29.69 40.08 18.01
N ASP A 56 30.76 40.23 17.22
CA ASP A 56 30.77 40.66 15.82
C ASP A 56 30.83 39.51 14.81
N ALA A 57 30.91 38.25 15.29
CA ALA A 57 30.95 37.06 14.42
C ALA A 57 29.58 36.49 14.15
N VAL A 58 29.42 35.98 12.94
CA VAL A 58 28.21 35.28 12.44
C VAL A 58 28.59 33.89 11.96
N LEU A 59 27.87 32.87 12.43
CA LEU A 59 27.99 31.51 11.94
C LEU A 59 26.73 31.09 11.22
N GLY A 60 26.84 30.90 9.89
CA GLY A 60 25.82 30.31 9.03
C GLY A 60 26.11 28.83 8.77
N VAL A 61 25.06 27.99 8.82
CA VAL A 61 25.15 26.55 8.62
C VAL A 61 24.20 26.13 7.48
N PHE A 62 24.73 25.45 6.47
CA PHE A 62 24.01 24.86 5.34
C PHE A 62 23.99 23.35 5.48
N GLY A 63 22.83 22.73 5.35
CA GLY A 63 22.61 21.31 5.61
C GLY A 63 21.88 21.02 6.92
N ILE A 64 21.39 22.05 7.63
CA ILE A 64 20.53 21.94 8.82
C ILE A 64 19.38 22.97 8.70
N PRO A 65 18.11 22.60 8.92
CA PRO A 65 17.62 21.26 9.28
C PRO A 65 17.57 20.29 8.10
N VAL A 66 17.60 20.77 6.85
CA VAL A 66 17.47 19.99 5.61
C VAL A 66 18.77 20.05 4.82
N VAL A 67 19.27 18.90 4.38
CA VAL A 67 20.44 18.77 3.51
C VAL A 67 20.02 18.93 2.05
N HIS A 68 20.79 19.75 1.30
CA HIS A 68 20.63 19.90 -0.15
C HIS A 68 21.93 19.48 -0.86
N GLU A 69 21.79 18.96 -2.08
CA GLU A 69 22.96 18.57 -2.90
C GLU A 69 23.94 19.71 -3.15
N ASP A 70 23.43 20.92 -3.21
CA ASP A 70 24.15 22.14 -3.52
C ASP A 70 24.46 23.01 -2.29
N ASP A 71 24.37 22.49 -1.07
CA ASP A 71 24.60 23.24 0.15
C ASP A 71 25.98 23.92 0.18
N ALA A 72 27.03 23.25 -0.31
CA ALA A 72 28.36 23.84 -0.46
C ALA A 72 28.36 25.01 -1.44
N LEU A 73 27.68 24.89 -2.57
CA LEU A 73 27.54 25.95 -3.56
C LEU A 73 26.72 27.12 -3.05
N ARG A 74 25.63 26.84 -2.35
CA ARG A 74 24.77 27.85 -1.74
C ARG A 74 25.49 28.63 -0.66
N ALA A 75 26.31 27.93 0.14
CA ALA A 75 27.16 28.56 1.14
C ALA A 75 28.22 29.51 0.52
N VAL A 76 28.87 29.07 -0.56
CA VAL A 76 29.85 29.87 -1.28
C VAL A 76 29.20 31.07 -1.98
N ARG A 77 28.00 30.88 -2.59
CA ARG A 77 27.22 31.98 -3.17
C ARG A 77 26.79 32.99 -2.11
N ALA A 78 26.32 32.52 -0.96
CA ALA A 78 25.96 33.38 0.16
C ALA A 78 27.16 34.22 0.63
N ALA A 79 28.33 33.62 0.73
CA ALA A 79 29.54 34.34 1.12
C ALA A 79 29.94 35.43 0.13
N VAL A 80 29.84 35.18 -1.19
CA VAL A 80 30.11 36.18 -2.24
C VAL A 80 29.06 37.27 -2.25
N GLU A 81 27.76 36.92 -2.14
CA GLU A 81 26.67 37.91 -2.06
C GLU A 81 26.84 38.79 -0.82
N LEU A 82 27.14 38.22 0.35
CA LEU A 82 27.41 38.98 1.56
C LEU A 82 28.57 39.99 1.37
N ARG A 83 29.67 39.55 0.72
CA ARG A 83 30.76 40.46 0.36
C ARG A 83 30.30 41.61 -0.53
N GLY A 84 29.34 41.37 -1.41
CA GLY A 84 28.71 42.40 -2.24
C GLY A 84 27.83 43.38 -1.45
N GLU A 85 26.91 42.82 -0.63
CA GLU A 85 25.98 43.61 0.19
C GLU A 85 26.73 44.47 1.27
N LEU A 86 27.85 44.00 1.76
CA LEU A 86 28.69 44.77 2.71
C LEU A 86 29.22 46.08 2.09
N LYS A 87 29.38 46.16 0.77
CA LYS A 87 29.75 47.43 0.11
C LYS A 87 28.62 48.46 0.24
N LEU A 88 27.39 48.06 0.04
CA LEU A 88 26.19 48.90 0.16
C LEU A 88 25.97 49.29 1.63
N LEU A 89 26.06 48.29 2.55
CA LEU A 89 25.97 48.53 3.98
C LEU A 89 27.00 49.54 4.49
N ASN A 90 28.25 49.46 4.00
CA ASN A 90 29.30 50.40 4.37
C ASN A 90 28.98 51.84 3.98
N ASP A 91 28.31 52.09 2.85
CA ASP A 91 27.88 53.44 2.48
C ASP A 91 26.80 53.97 3.44
N GLU A 92 25.91 53.07 3.92
CA GLU A 92 24.93 53.42 4.94
C GLU A 92 25.59 53.67 6.35
N LEU A 93 26.53 52.83 6.74
CA LEU A 93 27.24 52.95 7.99
C LEU A 93 28.10 54.21 8.05
N GLU A 94 28.74 54.57 6.93
CA GLU A 94 29.55 55.79 6.83
C GLU A 94 28.64 57.02 6.92
N ALA A 95 27.47 57.01 6.27
CA ALA A 95 26.48 58.09 6.35
C ALA A 95 25.87 58.26 7.76
N ALA A 96 25.61 57.15 8.47
CA ALA A 96 24.92 57.12 9.76
C ALA A 96 25.88 57.25 10.96
N PHE A 97 27.04 56.63 10.89
CA PHE A 97 27.97 56.47 12.02
C PHE A 97 29.40 56.96 11.73
N GLY A 98 29.72 57.31 10.48
CA GLY A 98 31.08 57.72 10.06
C GLY A 98 32.12 56.62 10.05
N VAL A 99 31.68 55.34 9.93
CA VAL A 99 32.58 54.16 9.98
C VAL A 99 32.29 53.19 8.83
N ARG A 100 33.31 52.44 8.46
CA ARG A 100 33.22 51.31 7.52
C ARG A 100 33.75 50.05 8.22
N ILE A 101 33.13 48.91 7.91
CA ILE A 101 33.56 47.62 8.46
C ILE A 101 34.12 46.74 7.32
N GLY A 102 35.15 45.97 7.65
CA GLY A 102 35.69 44.91 6.81
C GLY A 102 35.31 43.55 7.39
N VAL A 103 34.82 42.62 6.61
CA VAL A 103 34.47 41.25 7.09
C VAL A 103 35.39 40.24 6.47
N ARG A 104 35.89 39.32 7.32
CA ARG A 104 36.66 38.14 6.94
C ARG A 104 35.73 36.96 6.89
N THR A 105 35.90 36.05 5.92
CA THR A 105 34.99 34.92 5.78
C THR A 105 35.77 33.62 5.57
N GLY A 106 35.42 32.58 6.35
CA GLY A 106 35.90 31.21 6.20
C GLY A 106 34.76 30.28 5.84
N VAL A 107 34.92 29.49 4.77
CA VAL A 107 33.91 28.50 4.34
C VAL A 107 34.52 27.10 4.39
N HIS A 108 33.89 26.19 5.12
CA HIS A 108 34.38 24.81 5.24
C HIS A 108 33.21 23.80 5.30
N THR A 109 33.37 22.65 4.61
CA THR A 109 32.46 21.54 4.65
C THR A 109 33.04 20.42 5.49
N GLY A 110 32.29 19.93 6.48
CA GLY A 110 32.72 18.82 7.32
C GLY A 110 31.65 18.37 8.29
N GLU A 111 31.98 17.37 9.10
CA GLU A 111 31.06 16.81 10.10
C GLU A 111 30.90 17.70 11.32
N VAL A 112 29.67 17.82 11.76
CA VAL A 112 29.29 18.45 13.03
C VAL A 112 28.35 17.57 13.83
N PHE A 113 28.26 17.76 15.13
CA PHE A 113 27.16 17.30 15.95
C PHE A 113 26.07 18.37 15.93
N ALA A 114 24.95 18.05 15.31
CA ALA A 114 23.77 18.91 15.35
C ALA A 114 22.97 18.63 16.63
N GLY A 115 22.77 19.68 17.43
CA GLY A 115 21.89 19.66 18.61
C GLY A 115 20.50 20.21 18.31
N ASP A 116 19.60 20.11 19.28
CA ASP A 116 18.29 20.76 19.25
C ASP A 116 18.33 22.06 20.04
N PRO A 117 18.27 23.22 19.39
CA PRO A 117 18.30 24.52 20.08
C PRO A 117 17.13 24.70 21.04
N SER A 118 15.99 24.02 20.85
CA SER A 118 14.86 24.07 21.75
C SER A 118 15.15 23.44 23.12
N GLN A 119 16.16 22.58 23.17
CA GLN A 119 16.64 21.92 24.40
C GLN A 119 17.91 22.59 25.00
N GLY A 120 18.35 23.70 24.42
CA GLY A 120 19.52 24.45 24.89
C GLY A 120 20.88 23.90 24.42
N ASP A 121 20.86 22.95 23.48
CA ASP A 121 22.08 22.41 22.88
C ASP A 121 22.65 23.36 21.81
N PRO A 122 23.99 23.42 21.62
CA PRO A 122 24.58 24.12 20.48
C PRO A 122 24.08 23.49 19.15
N PHE A 123 23.76 24.33 18.18
CA PHE A 123 23.19 23.90 16.90
C PHE A 123 24.18 23.08 16.06
N ALA A 124 25.46 23.47 16.07
CA ALA A 124 26.54 22.74 15.42
C ALA A 124 27.82 22.78 16.27
N THR A 125 28.38 21.59 16.56
CA THR A 125 29.69 21.48 17.26
C THR A 125 30.52 20.41 16.57
N GLY A 126 31.83 20.66 16.42
CA GLY A 126 32.73 19.70 15.80
C GLY A 126 33.97 20.35 15.21
N ASP A 127 34.87 19.55 14.70
CA ASP A 127 36.11 19.95 14.09
C ASP A 127 35.95 20.92 12.91
N ALA A 128 34.88 20.68 12.10
CA ALA A 128 34.56 21.53 10.95
C ALA A 128 34.30 23.00 11.32
N VAL A 129 33.66 23.24 12.48
CA VAL A 129 33.45 24.61 13.00
C VAL A 129 34.80 25.30 13.31
N VAL A 130 35.71 24.55 13.93
CA VAL A 130 37.06 25.06 14.25
C VAL A 130 37.85 25.37 12.97
N VAL A 131 37.74 24.53 11.94
CA VAL A 131 38.41 24.78 10.65
C VAL A 131 37.83 26.00 9.95
N ALA A 132 36.49 26.15 9.88
CA ALA A 132 35.84 27.32 9.28
C ALA A 132 36.25 28.63 10.00
N GLN A 133 36.28 28.63 11.34
CA GLN A 133 36.73 29.76 12.16
C GLN A 133 38.19 30.12 11.91
N ARG A 134 39.05 29.13 11.70
CA ARG A 134 40.49 29.39 11.45
C ARG A 134 40.77 29.87 10.05
N LEU A 135 40.02 29.40 9.06
CA LEU A 135 40.03 29.95 7.70
C LEU A 135 39.64 31.43 7.74
N GLU A 136 38.57 31.77 8.47
CA GLU A 136 38.17 33.16 8.69
C GLU A 136 39.28 33.98 9.34
N ALA A 137 39.84 33.49 10.46
CA ALA A 137 40.89 34.22 11.18
C ALA A 137 42.16 34.46 10.35
N THR A 138 42.41 33.66 9.33
CA THR A 138 43.58 33.81 8.43
C THR A 138 43.28 34.72 7.25
N ALA A 139 41.98 34.87 6.86
CA ALA A 139 41.54 35.75 5.78
C ALA A 139 41.84 37.23 6.15
N THR A 140 42.09 38.06 5.14
CA THR A 140 42.14 39.52 5.30
C THR A 140 40.73 40.12 5.05
N ALA A 141 40.54 41.39 5.48
CA ALA A 141 39.24 42.06 5.33
C ALA A 141 38.79 42.08 3.86
N GLY A 142 37.59 41.53 3.59
CA GLY A 142 37.01 41.38 2.26
C GLY A 142 37.40 40.09 1.54
N GLU A 143 38.25 39.26 2.11
CA GLU A 143 38.61 37.94 1.55
C GLU A 143 37.68 36.83 2.06
N ILE A 144 37.49 35.81 1.20
CA ILE A 144 36.79 34.57 1.51
C ILE A 144 37.74 33.41 1.29
N LEU A 145 38.12 32.73 2.39
CA LEU A 145 38.94 31.52 2.31
C LEU A 145 38.06 30.28 2.37
N VAL A 146 38.29 29.35 1.44
CA VAL A 146 37.49 28.12 1.31
C VAL A 146 38.43 26.93 1.51
N GLY A 147 38.03 26.01 2.38
CA GLY A 147 38.75 24.75 2.62
C GLY A 147 38.58 23.75 1.48
N ASP A 148 39.60 22.91 1.29
CA ASP A 148 39.66 21.93 0.20
C ASP A 148 38.42 21.03 0.07
N ALA A 149 37.84 20.60 1.21
CA ALA A 149 36.60 19.79 1.21
C ALA A 149 35.41 20.51 0.52
N THR A 150 35.31 21.84 0.70
CA THR A 150 34.29 22.65 0.02
C THR A 150 34.66 22.86 -1.45
N ILE A 151 35.91 23.16 -1.76
CA ILE A 151 36.36 23.36 -3.16
C ILE A 151 36.08 22.15 -4.03
N ARG A 152 36.29 20.94 -3.49
CA ARG A 152 35.96 19.70 -4.22
C ARG A 152 34.48 19.59 -4.61
N LEU A 153 33.58 20.21 -3.84
CA LEU A 153 32.13 20.21 -4.09
C LEU A 153 31.68 21.36 -5.01
N VAL A 154 32.51 22.38 -5.23
CA VAL A 154 32.11 23.57 -5.99
C VAL A 154 33.08 23.97 -7.11
N ARG A 155 34.09 23.16 -7.38
CA ARG A 155 35.23 23.48 -8.26
C ARG A 155 34.88 24.01 -9.65
N ASP A 156 33.73 23.51 -10.24
CA ASP A 156 33.34 23.85 -11.59
C ASP A 156 32.56 25.19 -11.65
N ALA A 157 32.10 25.68 -10.48
CA ALA A 157 31.33 26.91 -10.34
C ALA A 157 32.16 28.09 -9.76
N VAL A 158 33.40 27.86 -9.33
CA VAL A 158 34.21 28.87 -8.60
C VAL A 158 35.51 29.19 -9.33
N THR A 159 35.93 30.46 -9.25
CA THR A 159 37.26 30.90 -9.59
C THR A 159 38.04 31.10 -8.32
N VAL A 160 39.12 30.36 -8.13
CA VAL A 160 39.92 30.37 -6.89
C VAL A 160 41.43 30.46 -7.15
N GLU A 161 42.19 30.97 -6.17
CA GLU A 161 43.65 30.94 -6.15
C GLU A 161 44.11 30.12 -4.95
N PRO A 162 45.12 29.24 -5.09
CA PRO A 162 45.65 28.47 -3.97
C PRO A 162 46.36 29.41 -2.96
N VAL A 163 46.09 29.20 -1.69
CA VAL A 163 46.79 29.86 -0.59
C VAL A 163 47.79 28.87 -0.01
N GLN A 164 48.87 29.35 0.62
CA GLN A 164 49.81 28.49 1.30
C GLN A 164 49.09 27.64 2.36
N ALA A 165 49.32 26.32 2.36
CA ALA A 165 48.69 25.40 3.30
C ALA A 165 48.82 25.89 4.75
N LEU A 166 47.71 25.87 5.50
CA LEU A 166 47.59 26.48 6.81
C LEU A 166 47.93 25.47 7.90
N ASP A 167 48.96 25.77 8.68
CA ASP A 167 49.31 25.04 9.90
C ASP A 167 48.32 25.37 11.01
N LEU A 168 47.31 24.55 11.18
CA LEU A 168 46.26 24.75 12.18
C LEU A 168 46.62 24.04 13.50
N LYS A 169 46.80 24.82 14.59
CA LYS A 169 47.15 24.30 15.92
C LYS A 169 46.17 23.20 16.37
N GLY A 170 46.65 21.95 16.49
CA GLY A 170 45.88 20.78 16.88
C GLY A 170 45.50 19.86 15.72
N LYS A 171 45.94 20.15 14.51
CA LYS A 171 45.90 19.22 13.35
C LYS A 171 47.27 18.61 13.14
N SER A 172 47.31 17.33 12.75
CA SER A 172 48.55 16.61 12.42
C SER A 172 49.07 16.93 11.01
N GLU A 173 48.20 17.44 10.14
CA GLU A 173 48.48 17.77 8.75
C GLU A 173 48.01 19.21 8.45
N PRO A 174 48.74 19.97 7.58
CA PRO A 174 48.32 21.28 7.13
C PRO A 174 46.99 21.19 6.36
N VAL A 175 46.10 22.17 6.53
CA VAL A 175 44.84 22.27 5.83
C VAL A 175 45.05 23.09 4.54
N GLU A 176 44.72 22.47 3.40
CA GLU A 176 44.72 23.18 2.10
C GLU A 176 43.54 24.16 2.04
N ALA A 177 43.84 25.39 1.64
CA ALA A 177 42.90 26.49 1.55
C ALA A 177 43.03 27.25 0.24
N TRP A 178 41.96 27.88 -0.18
CA TRP A 178 41.82 28.58 -1.43
C TRP A 178 41.16 29.95 -1.22
N LEU A 179 41.72 30.98 -1.87
CA LEU A 179 41.07 32.28 -1.93
C LEU A 179 39.99 32.30 -3.00
N LEU A 180 38.75 32.58 -2.62
CA LEU A 180 37.62 32.67 -3.51
C LEU A 180 37.54 34.03 -4.18
N LEU A 181 37.70 34.05 -5.51
CA LEU A 181 37.64 35.27 -6.29
C LEU A 181 36.20 35.53 -6.77
N ASP A 182 35.54 34.52 -7.37
CA ASP A 182 34.21 34.65 -7.96
C ASP A 182 33.46 33.31 -8.00
N VAL A 183 32.12 33.37 -8.14
CA VAL A 183 31.21 32.22 -8.31
C VAL A 183 30.32 32.46 -9.52
N ALA A 184 30.30 31.52 -10.47
CA ALA A 184 29.44 31.59 -11.62
C ALA A 184 27.96 31.45 -11.21
N PRO A 185 27.04 32.37 -11.60
CA PRO A 185 25.68 32.40 -11.08
C PRO A 185 24.83 31.18 -11.53
N ASP A 186 25.04 30.69 -12.75
CA ASP A 186 24.20 29.67 -13.38
C ASP A 186 24.89 28.31 -13.56
N VAL A 187 26.07 28.12 -12.95
CA VAL A 187 26.83 26.88 -13.08
C VAL A 187 26.67 26.04 -11.82
N ALA A 188 26.42 24.73 -11.96
CA ALA A 188 26.37 23.80 -10.84
C ALA A 188 27.76 23.64 -10.21
N GLY A 189 27.84 23.38 -8.92
CA GLY A 189 29.08 23.27 -8.15
C GLY A 189 30.02 22.18 -8.63
N VAL A 190 29.46 21.05 -9.05
CA VAL A 190 30.11 20.03 -9.88
C VAL A 190 29.28 19.92 -11.15
N ALA A 191 29.90 20.04 -12.32
CA ALA A 191 29.17 19.99 -13.57
C ALA A 191 28.34 18.69 -13.64
N ARG A 192 27.02 18.85 -13.61
CA ARG A 192 26.07 17.76 -13.86
C ARG A 192 26.09 17.43 -15.34
N ARG A 193 27.15 16.75 -15.81
CA ARG A 193 27.20 16.27 -17.20
C ARG A 193 26.21 15.15 -17.48
N MET A 194 25.33 14.79 -16.52
CA MET A 194 24.50 13.60 -16.58
C MET A 194 23.00 13.82 -16.33
N ASP A 195 22.51 15.04 -16.27
CA ASP A 195 21.10 15.34 -16.54
C ASP A 195 20.91 15.35 -18.06
N SER A 196 21.02 14.15 -18.64
CA SER A 196 20.79 13.99 -20.07
C SER A 196 19.38 14.42 -20.40
N PRO A 197 19.16 15.21 -21.45
CA PRO A 197 17.81 15.51 -21.91
C PRO A 197 17.10 14.21 -22.26
N LEU A 198 15.76 14.22 -22.19
CA LEU A 198 14.97 13.09 -22.68
C LEU A 198 15.19 12.95 -24.19
N VAL A 199 15.88 11.89 -24.62
CA VAL A 199 16.20 11.64 -26.03
C VAL A 199 15.31 10.51 -26.55
N GLY A 200 14.73 10.69 -27.74
CA GLY A 200 14.03 9.64 -28.47
C GLY A 200 12.70 9.18 -27.82
N ARG A 201 12.07 9.98 -26.93
CA ARG A 201 10.86 9.61 -26.18
C ARG A 201 9.72 10.62 -26.33
N ALA A 202 9.77 11.46 -27.38
CA ALA A 202 8.75 12.49 -27.56
C ALA A 202 7.35 11.89 -27.77
N ALA A 203 7.23 10.82 -28.55
CA ALA A 203 5.96 10.18 -28.82
C ALA A 203 5.33 9.54 -27.57
N GLU A 204 6.16 8.90 -26.73
CA GLU A 204 5.70 8.30 -25.49
C GLU A 204 5.31 9.37 -24.45
N LEU A 205 6.05 10.48 -24.37
CA LEU A 205 5.72 11.61 -23.51
C LEU A 205 4.41 12.28 -23.97
N ASP A 206 4.26 12.53 -25.29
CA ASP A 206 3.02 13.08 -25.86
C ASP A 206 1.81 12.18 -25.57
N ALA A 207 1.99 10.86 -25.65
CA ALA A 207 0.94 9.90 -25.31
C ALA A 207 0.55 9.98 -23.81
N LEU A 208 1.51 10.15 -22.91
CA LEU A 208 1.26 10.31 -21.48
C LEU A 208 0.56 11.63 -21.16
N LEU A 209 0.99 12.73 -21.79
CA LEU A 209 0.35 14.04 -21.65
C LEU A 209 -1.08 14.04 -22.17
N ALA A 210 -1.33 13.35 -23.31
CA ALA A 210 -2.67 13.19 -23.85
C ALA A 210 -3.58 12.35 -22.93
N GLU A 211 -3.06 11.35 -22.21
CA GLU A 211 -3.82 10.64 -21.20
C GLU A 211 -4.13 11.52 -19.98
N LEU A 212 -3.19 12.35 -19.53
CA LEU A 212 -3.40 13.30 -18.46
C LEU A 212 -4.47 14.35 -18.83
N GLU A 213 -4.45 14.87 -20.03
CA GLU A 213 -5.49 15.78 -20.55
C GLU A 213 -6.87 15.11 -20.58
N ARG A 214 -6.95 13.84 -21.04
CA ARG A 214 -8.20 13.05 -21.01
C ARG A 214 -8.71 12.83 -19.60
N VAL A 215 -7.84 12.48 -18.66
CA VAL A 215 -8.19 12.35 -17.23
C VAL A 215 -8.81 13.65 -16.70
N GLY A 216 -8.21 14.80 -17.05
CA GLY A 216 -8.72 16.11 -16.66
C GLY A 216 -10.07 16.45 -17.30
N SER A 217 -10.23 16.21 -18.61
CA SER A 217 -11.46 16.52 -19.34
C SER A 217 -12.64 15.62 -18.96
N ASP A 218 -12.40 14.31 -18.82
CA ASP A 218 -13.41 13.30 -18.51
C ASP A 218 -13.70 13.20 -17.01
N ARG A 219 -12.87 13.86 -16.17
CA ARG A 219 -12.86 13.73 -14.71
C ARG A 219 -12.87 12.26 -14.28
N SER A 220 -11.99 11.47 -14.87
CA SER A 220 -11.94 10.01 -14.70
C SER A 220 -10.63 9.56 -14.09
N CYS A 221 -10.62 8.35 -13.51
CA CYS A 221 -9.39 7.68 -13.08
C CYS A 221 -8.94 6.71 -14.18
N ARG A 222 -7.66 6.79 -14.59
CA ARG A 222 -7.11 5.93 -15.65
C ARG A 222 -5.75 5.37 -15.24
N ILE A 223 -5.47 4.14 -15.69
CA ILE A 223 -4.16 3.50 -15.54
C ILE A 223 -3.39 3.61 -16.86
N VAL A 224 -2.14 4.05 -16.77
CA VAL A 224 -1.16 3.92 -17.83
C VAL A 224 0.03 3.12 -17.31
N THR A 225 0.44 2.10 -18.03
CA THR A 225 1.57 1.25 -17.66
C THR A 225 2.71 1.41 -18.65
N ILE A 226 3.84 1.93 -18.17
CA ILE A 226 5.08 2.03 -18.92
C ILE A 226 5.88 0.74 -18.70
N VAL A 227 5.99 -0.06 -19.75
CA VAL A 227 6.65 -1.38 -19.69
C VAL A 227 8.00 -1.31 -20.41
N GLY A 228 9.03 -1.92 -19.83
CA GLY A 228 10.34 -2.01 -20.49
C GLY A 228 11.41 -2.61 -19.60
N GLU A 229 12.52 -2.99 -20.22
CA GLU A 229 13.68 -3.56 -19.55
C GLU A 229 14.30 -2.61 -18.50
N PRO A 230 15.06 -3.14 -17.52
CA PRO A 230 15.80 -2.30 -16.59
C PRO A 230 16.74 -1.34 -17.31
N GLY A 231 16.74 -0.07 -16.88
CA GLY A 231 17.65 0.96 -17.46
C GLY A 231 17.17 1.62 -18.75
N VAL A 232 16.01 1.22 -19.31
CA VAL A 232 15.49 1.75 -20.60
C VAL A 232 14.92 3.18 -20.49
N GLY A 233 14.78 3.71 -19.25
CA GLY A 233 14.35 5.10 -19.01
C GLY A 233 12.92 5.27 -18.53
N LYS A 234 12.25 4.24 -17.98
CA LYS A 234 10.86 4.32 -17.46
C LYS A 234 10.66 5.43 -16.44
N SER A 235 11.47 5.42 -15.36
CA SER A 235 11.38 6.42 -14.28
C SER A 235 11.78 7.83 -14.77
N ARG A 236 12.65 7.94 -15.79
CA ARG A 236 12.98 9.22 -16.43
C ARG A 236 11.78 9.78 -17.18
N LEU A 237 11.08 8.95 -17.94
CA LEU A 237 9.88 9.35 -18.68
C LEU A 237 8.75 9.80 -17.73
N ALA A 238 8.55 9.10 -16.61
CA ALA A 238 7.59 9.51 -15.59
C ALA A 238 7.98 10.85 -14.92
N ALA A 239 9.26 11.05 -14.62
CA ALA A 239 9.75 12.33 -14.11
C ALA A 239 9.55 13.49 -15.09
N GLU A 240 9.72 13.24 -16.39
CA GLU A 240 9.49 14.24 -17.43
C GLU A 240 8.02 14.58 -17.58
N LEU A 241 7.11 13.58 -17.46
CA LEU A 241 5.67 13.81 -17.39
C LEU A 241 5.33 14.79 -16.25
N ILE A 242 5.85 14.56 -15.05
CA ILE A 242 5.62 15.43 -13.89
C ILE A 242 6.19 16.83 -14.15
N ALA A 243 7.42 16.92 -14.65
CA ALA A 243 8.06 18.20 -14.96
C ALA A 243 7.31 19.01 -16.02
N SER A 244 6.80 18.34 -17.05
CA SER A 244 6.02 18.96 -18.14
C SER A 244 4.60 19.36 -17.74
N SER A 245 4.06 18.76 -16.65
CA SER A 245 2.70 19.06 -16.17
C SER A 245 2.61 20.35 -15.33
N GLY A 246 3.73 20.90 -14.88
CA GLY A 246 3.79 22.14 -14.10
C GLY A 246 3.20 22.03 -12.69
N ASP A 247 2.94 23.19 -12.05
CA ASP A 247 2.42 23.28 -10.69
C ASP A 247 0.91 23.01 -10.58
N ASP A 248 0.20 22.89 -11.69
CA ASP A 248 -1.24 22.66 -11.73
C ASP A 248 -1.63 21.21 -11.42
N VAL A 249 -0.66 20.29 -11.33
CA VAL A 249 -0.84 18.86 -11.07
C VAL A 249 -0.19 18.48 -9.76
N LEU A 250 -0.89 17.69 -8.95
CA LEU A 250 -0.31 17.06 -7.76
C LEU A 250 0.30 15.71 -8.15
N ALA A 251 1.59 15.53 -7.91
CA ALA A 251 2.25 14.25 -8.14
C ALA A 251 2.62 13.57 -6.81
N LEU A 252 2.22 12.31 -6.66
CA LEU A 252 2.59 11.43 -5.56
C LEU A 252 3.30 10.19 -6.12
N GLU A 253 4.43 9.85 -5.53
CA GLU A 253 5.23 8.71 -5.95
C GLU A 253 5.30 7.66 -4.86
N GLY A 254 5.13 6.40 -5.21
CA GLY A 254 5.32 5.25 -4.36
C GLY A 254 6.09 4.15 -5.08
N LYS A 255 6.93 3.41 -4.35
CA LYS A 255 7.75 2.35 -4.91
C LYS A 255 7.43 1.01 -4.30
N CYS A 256 7.30 -0.03 -5.14
CA CYS A 256 7.18 -1.40 -4.69
C CYS A 256 8.57 -1.98 -4.39
N LEU A 257 8.70 -2.67 -3.27
CA LEU A 257 10.00 -3.15 -2.78
C LEU A 257 10.24 -4.61 -3.20
N PRO A 258 11.46 -4.99 -3.63
CA PRO A 258 11.77 -6.34 -4.11
C PRO A 258 12.03 -7.35 -2.98
N TYR A 259 11.54 -7.10 -1.76
CA TYR A 259 11.86 -7.94 -0.58
C TYR A 259 10.96 -9.16 -0.38
N GLY A 260 10.14 -9.51 -1.39
CA GLY A 260 9.21 -10.65 -1.30
C GLY A 260 7.87 -10.28 -0.66
N SER A 261 6.99 -11.28 -0.56
CA SER A 261 5.63 -11.14 -0.04
C SER A 261 5.61 -10.56 1.38
N GLY A 262 4.80 -9.52 1.61
CA GLY A 262 4.47 -9.04 2.94
C GLY A 262 4.51 -7.54 3.20
N ILE A 263 5.01 -6.70 2.29
CA ILE A 263 4.99 -5.22 2.44
C ILE A 263 3.95 -4.62 1.48
N THR A 264 2.71 -5.03 1.65
CA THR A 264 1.63 -4.81 0.68
C THR A 264 1.39 -3.34 0.35
N TYR A 265 1.33 -2.47 1.36
CA TYR A 265 0.93 -1.07 1.18
C TYR A 265 2.09 -0.08 1.29
N TRP A 266 3.33 -0.51 1.13
CA TRP A 266 4.49 0.39 1.21
C TRP A 266 4.43 1.58 0.24
N PRO A 267 4.01 1.45 -1.02
CA PRO A 267 3.86 2.60 -1.89
C PRO A 267 2.88 3.65 -1.33
N LEU A 268 1.79 3.21 -0.69
CA LEU A 268 0.85 4.09 -0.01
C LEU A 268 1.50 4.79 1.20
N VAL A 269 2.30 4.06 1.99
CA VAL A 269 3.06 4.65 3.11
C VAL A 269 3.95 5.80 2.63
N GLU A 270 4.65 5.63 1.50
CA GLU A 270 5.51 6.68 0.93
C GLU A 270 4.71 7.91 0.47
N MET A 271 3.55 7.71 -0.17
CA MET A 271 2.67 8.79 -0.61
C MET A 271 2.08 9.57 0.55
N VAL A 272 1.51 8.87 1.53
CA VAL A 272 0.80 9.46 2.68
C VAL A 272 1.75 10.24 3.59
N ARG A 273 3.01 9.85 3.71
CA ARG A 273 4.02 10.59 4.51
C ARG A 273 4.23 12.03 4.06
N ARG A 274 3.90 12.36 2.83
CA ARG A 274 4.05 13.70 2.24
C ARG A 274 2.82 14.58 2.44
N LEU A 275 1.73 14.02 3.02
CA LEU A 275 0.45 14.69 3.18
C LEU A 275 0.20 15.04 4.65
N ASP A 276 -0.37 16.20 4.89
CA ASP A 276 -1.07 16.47 6.14
C ASP A 276 -2.50 15.96 6.01
N LEU A 277 -2.74 14.73 6.49
CA LEU A 277 -4.04 14.09 6.38
C LEU A 277 -5.16 14.87 7.07
N ALA A 278 -4.85 15.57 8.17
CA ALA A 278 -5.84 16.35 8.90
C ALA A 278 -6.29 17.56 8.09
N GLU A 279 -5.34 18.23 7.41
CA GLU A 279 -5.64 19.35 6.51
C GLU A 279 -6.39 18.89 5.26
N VAL A 280 -5.93 17.80 4.61
CA VAL A 280 -6.52 17.26 3.37
C VAL A 280 -7.97 16.82 3.58
N LEU A 281 -8.27 16.18 4.71
CA LEU A 281 -9.60 15.64 5.01
C LEU A 281 -10.50 16.61 5.81
N ALA A 282 -10.02 17.82 6.06
CA ALA A 282 -10.80 18.84 6.75
C ALA A 282 -12.06 19.21 5.96
N GLY A 283 -13.23 18.98 6.54
CA GLY A 283 -14.53 19.29 5.92
C GLY A 283 -15.14 18.18 5.05
N GLU A 284 -14.44 17.06 4.88
CA GLU A 284 -15.03 15.86 4.26
C GLU A 284 -16.01 15.19 5.23
N PRO A 285 -17.20 14.74 4.77
CA PRO A 285 -18.22 14.13 5.63
C PRO A 285 -17.70 12.93 6.43
N ASP A 286 -16.84 12.11 5.83
CA ASP A 286 -16.25 10.90 6.43
C ASP A 286 -14.76 11.07 6.78
N GLY A 287 -14.28 12.33 6.88
CA GLY A 287 -12.85 12.65 6.98
C GLY A 287 -12.14 11.99 8.17
N GLU A 288 -12.79 11.92 9.34
CA GLU A 288 -12.23 11.26 10.53
C GLU A 288 -12.09 9.75 10.33
N ILE A 289 -13.08 9.11 9.69
CA ILE A 289 -13.07 7.68 9.39
C ILE A 289 -11.97 7.37 8.36
N VAL A 290 -11.93 8.12 7.26
CA VAL A 290 -10.88 8.01 6.23
C VAL A 290 -9.49 8.16 6.86
N HIS A 291 -9.31 9.18 7.71
CA HIS A 291 -8.05 9.41 8.43
C HIS A 291 -7.65 8.19 9.27
N ALA A 292 -8.57 7.66 10.09
CA ALA A 292 -8.31 6.49 10.92
C ALA A 292 -7.90 5.27 10.08
N ARG A 293 -8.63 4.98 8.99
CA ARG A 293 -8.34 3.85 8.08
C ARG A 293 -7.01 3.99 7.35
N ILE A 294 -6.66 5.22 6.93
CA ILE A 294 -5.34 5.48 6.33
C ILE A 294 -4.22 5.27 7.34
N LEU A 295 -4.37 5.71 8.60
CA LEU A 295 -3.39 5.44 9.65
C LEU A 295 -3.20 3.94 9.92
N GLU A 296 -4.28 3.15 9.89
CA GLU A 296 -4.22 1.69 9.96
C GLU A 296 -3.45 1.10 8.76
N ALA A 297 -3.75 1.56 7.53
CA ALA A 297 -3.09 1.12 6.31
C ALA A 297 -1.59 1.32 6.33
N VAL A 298 -1.15 2.47 6.82
CA VAL A 298 0.27 2.84 6.90
C VAL A 298 0.95 2.39 8.20
N GLY A 299 0.29 1.54 9.00
CA GLY A 299 0.86 0.93 10.19
C GLY A 299 1.08 1.88 11.38
N ARG A 300 0.38 3.01 11.42
CA ARG A 300 0.45 4.01 12.50
C ARG A 300 -0.67 3.88 13.52
N ALA A 301 -1.63 2.99 13.29
CA ALA A 301 -2.70 2.61 14.20
C ALA A 301 -2.88 1.09 14.20
N GLU A 302 -3.59 0.56 15.22
CA GLU A 302 -3.91 -0.86 15.29
C GLU A 302 -4.87 -1.24 14.17
N GLN A 303 -4.57 -2.34 13.46
CA GLN A 303 -5.37 -2.77 12.32
C GLN A 303 -6.72 -3.35 12.78
N ARG A 304 -7.81 -2.70 12.40
CA ARG A 304 -9.18 -3.12 12.68
C ARG A 304 -10.03 -3.33 11.42
N SER A 305 -9.66 -2.63 10.33
CA SER A 305 -10.42 -2.62 9.09
C SER A 305 -10.11 -3.79 8.17
N ARG A 306 -11.08 -4.12 7.30
CA ARG A 306 -10.91 -5.05 6.18
C ARG A 306 -10.31 -4.34 4.96
N SER A 307 -9.82 -5.12 3.98
CA SER A 307 -9.24 -4.56 2.75
C SER A 307 -10.22 -3.71 1.95
N ASP A 308 -11.50 -4.05 1.93
CA ASP A 308 -12.54 -3.29 1.23
C ASP A 308 -12.77 -1.90 1.86
N GLU A 309 -12.79 -1.81 3.18
CA GLU A 309 -12.89 -0.53 3.92
C GLU A 309 -11.63 0.32 3.69
N LEU A 310 -10.47 -0.34 3.67
CA LEU A 310 -9.20 0.29 3.36
C LEU A 310 -9.19 0.87 1.93
N TYR A 311 -9.62 0.08 0.94
CA TYR A 311 -9.68 0.50 -0.45
C TYR A 311 -10.59 1.71 -0.62
N TRP A 312 -11.76 1.68 0.04
CA TRP A 312 -12.67 2.81 0.11
C TRP A 312 -11.99 4.07 0.68
N ALA A 313 -11.31 3.95 1.81
CA ALA A 313 -10.64 5.09 2.45
C ALA A 313 -9.51 5.66 1.58
N VAL A 314 -8.70 4.81 0.94
CA VAL A 314 -7.65 5.26 0.01
C VAL A 314 -8.26 5.96 -1.21
N ARG A 315 -9.35 5.42 -1.76
CA ARG A 315 -10.09 6.06 -2.85
C ARG A 315 -10.58 7.43 -2.45
N ARG A 316 -11.26 7.55 -1.29
CA ARG A 316 -11.76 8.84 -0.78
C ARG A 316 -10.64 9.87 -0.61
N LEU A 317 -9.49 9.45 -0.04
CA LEU A 317 -8.32 10.33 0.09
C LEU A 317 -7.86 10.86 -1.27
N PHE A 318 -7.71 9.99 -2.26
CA PHE A 318 -7.23 10.40 -3.58
C PHE A 318 -8.27 11.18 -4.38
N GLU A 319 -9.55 10.86 -4.25
CA GLU A 319 -10.65 11.67 -4.80
C GLU A 319 -10.64 13.09 -4.21
N THR A 320 -10.50 13.23 -2.88
CA THR A 320 -10.42 14.54 -2.21
C THR A 320 -9.22 15.36 -2.69
N LEU A 321 -8.06 14.75 -2.84
CA LEU A 321 -6.87 15.40 -3.41
C LEU A 321 -7.10 15.82 -4.86
N ALA A 322 -7.71 14.94 -5.66
CA ALA A 322 -7.99 15.19 -7.07
C ALA A 322 -9.03 16.28 -7.32
N LEU A 323 -9.95 16.54 -6.36
CA LEU A 323 -10.89 17.66 -6.42
C LEU A 323 -10.21 19.03 -6.38
N GLN A 324 -9.06 19.13 -5.74
CA GLN A 324 -8.29 20.38 -5.65
C GLN A 324 -7.50 20.66 -6.93
N ARG A 325 -6.85 19.65 -7.47
CA ARG A 325 -6.06 19.68 -8.74
C ARG A 325 -5.85 18.26 -9.25
N PRO A 326 -5.69 18.05 -10.57
CA PRO A 326 -5.46 16.71 -11.12
C PRO A 326 -4.33 16.00 -10.39
N LEU A 327 -4.51 14.70 -10.12
CA LEU A 327 -3.60 13.87 -9.36
C LEU A 327 -2.89 12.87 -10.27
N VAL A 328 -1.56 12.84 -10.20
CA VAL A 328 -0.73 11.82 -10.84
C VAL A 328 -0.11 10.94 -9.76
N LEU A 329 -0.44 9.65 -9.76
CA LEU A 329 0.14 8.63 -8.90
C LEU A 329 1.19 7.86 -9.69
N VAL A 330 2.47 7.97 -9.33
CA VAL A 330 3.53 7.17 -9.96
C VAL A 330 3.86 5.98 -9.08
N LEU A 331 3.67 4.78 -9.62
CA LEU A 331 3.94 3.51 -8.96
C LEU A 331 5.15 2.86 -9.63
N ASP A 332 6.32 2.95 -8.97
CA ASP A 332 7.57 2.41 -9.53
C ASP A 332 7.77 0.94 -9.13
N ASP A 333 8.32 0.16 -10.08
CA ASP A 333 8.62 -1.27 -9.93
C ASP A 333 7.40 -2.13 -9.56
N ILE A 334 6.23 -1.87 -10.18
CA ILE A 334 4.95 -2.52 -9.83
C ILE A 334 4.95 -4.05 -9.99
N GLN A 335 5.91 -4.65 -10.72
CA GLN A 335 6.10 -6.10 -10.79
C GLN A 335 6.42 -6.72 -9.41
N TRP A 336 6.85 -5.94 -8.44
CA TRP A 336 7.08 -6.37 -7.05
C TRP A 336 5.89 -6.14 -6.12
N ALA A 337 4.79 -5.58 -6.67
CA ALA A 337 3.60 -5.31 -5.87
C ALA A 337 2.88 -6.61 -5.49
N GLU A 338 2.40 -6.65 -4.26
CA GLU A 338 1.54 -7.72 -3.78
C GLU A 338 0.17 -7.71 -4.48
N PRO A 339 -0.49 -8.85 -4.65
CA PRO A 339 -1.80 -8.94 -5.29
C PRO A 339 -2.83 -7.99 -4.71
N ALA A 340 -2.92 -7.85 -3.39
CA ALA A 340 -3.87 -6.93 -2.74
C ALA A 340 -3.59 -5.45 -3.05
N PHE A 341 -2.32 -5.07 -3.27
CA PHE A 341 -2.01 -3.71 -3.72
C PHE A 341 -2.39 -3.50 -5.20
N LEU A 342 -2.18 -4.51 -6.04
CA LEU A 342 -2.63 -4.47 -7.44
C LEU A 342 -4.16 -4.40 -7.51
N ASP A 343 -4.88 -5.14 -6.66
CA ASP A 343 -6.34 -5.07 -6.53
C ASP A 343 -6.81 -3.67 -6.10
N LEU A 344 -6.08 -3.02 -5.17
CA LEU A 344 -6.33 -1.62 -4.81
C LEU A 344 -6.17 -0.68 -6.02
N VAL A 345 -5.13 -0.84 -6.82
CA VAL A 345 -4.90 -0.01 -8.02
C VAL A 345 -6.03 -0.19 -9.03
N GLU A 346 -6.45 -1.43 -9.30
CA GLU A 346 -7.58 -1.73 -10.19
C GLU A 346 -8.90 -1.19 -9.60
N TYR A 347 -9.08 -1.31 -8.27
CA TYR A 347 -10.23 -0.74 -7.57
C TYR A 347 -10.31 0.78 -7.74
N LEU A 348 -9.18 1.50 -7.58
CA LEU A 348 -9.13 2.96 -7.78
C LEU A 348 -9.57 3.33 -9.19
N ALA A 349 -9.05 2.64 -10.22
CA ALA A 349 -9.40 2.92 -11.60
C ALA A 349 -10.88 2.61 -11.94
N GLY A 350 -11.41 1.54 -11.35
CA GLY A 350 -12.79 1.11 -11.60
C GLY A 350 -13.86 1.90 -10.85
N TRP A 351 -13.55 2.41 -9.66
CA TRP A 351 -14.53 2.93 -8.72
C TRP A 351 -14.40 4.42 -8.39
N SER A 352 -13.28 5.10 -8.70
CA SER A 352 -13.19 6.55 -8.55
C SER A 352 -14.17 7.26 -9.48
N ARG A 353 -14.85 8.29 -8.96
CA ARG A 353 -15.87 9.04 -9.69
C ARG A 353 -15.57 10.54 -9.62
N ASP A 354 -15.81 11.23 -10.72
CA ASP A 354 -15.62 12.69 -10.84
C ASP A 354 -14.24 13.20 -10.36
N ALA A 355 -13.24 12.34 -10.42
CA ALA A 355 -11.90 12.61 -9.90
C ALA A 355 -10.84 12.45 -11.00
N PRO A 356 -10.14 13.52 -11.39
CA PRO A 356 -9.09 13.46 -12.39
C PRO A 356 -7.81 12.84 -11.80
N ILE A 357 -7.67 11.50 -11.93
CA ILE A 357 -6.55 10.73 -11.41
C ILE A 357 -5.87 9.96 -12.54
N LEU A 358 -4.58 10.19 -12.76
CA LEU A 358 -3.76 9.37 -13.64
C LEU A 358 -2.85 8.47 -12.79
N ILE A 359 -3.03 7.15 -12.89
CA ILE A 359 -2.16 6.17 -12.25
C ILE A 359 -1.11 5.72 -13.26
N CYS A 360 0.14 6.17 -13.09
CA CYS A 360 1.28 5.85 -13.94
C CYS A 360 2.09 4.71 -13.30
N CYS A 361 1.96 3.49 -13.83
CA CYS A 361 2.65 2.31 -13.36
C CYS A 361 3.92 2.06 -14.17
N LEU A 362 5.06 1.85 -13.51
CA LEU A 362 6.31 1.49 -14.16
C LEU A 362 6.58 0.01 -13.92
N ALA A 363 6.67 -0.77 -14.98
CA ALA A 363 6.74 -2.23 -14.91
C ALA A 363 7.86 -2.82 -15.77
N ARG A 364 8.29 -4.04 -15.40
CA ARG A 364 9.05 -4.91 -16.29
C ARG A 364 8.09 -5.73 -17.18
N PRO A 365 8.58 -6.35 -18.27
CA PRO A 365 7.73 -7.14 -19.17
C PRO A 365 6.97 -8.29 -18.50
N ASP A 366 7.50 -8.85 -17.41
CA ASP A 366 6.95 -9.96 -16.63
C ASP A 366 5.60 -9.66 -15.93
N ILE A 367 5.22 -8.39 -15.81
CA ILE A 367 3.89 -8.01 -15.28
C ILE A 367 2.74 -8.63 -16.09
N ALA A 368 2.94 -8.86 -17.38
CA ALA A 368 1.93 -9.47 -18.25
C ALA A 368 1.69 -10.96 -17.93
N GLU A 369 2.67 -11.65 -17.36
CA GLU A 369 2.57 -13.05 -16.95
C GLU A 369 1.87 -13.18 -15.59
N THR A 370 2.19 -12.26 -14.67
CA THR A 370 1.61 -12.26 -13.31
C THR A 370 0.18 -11.74 -13.27
N ARG A 371 -0.19 -10.81 -14.16
CA ARG A 371 -1.54 -10.22 -14.27
C ARG A 371 -1.98 -10.10 -15.74
N PRO A 372 -2.43 -11.20 -16.37
CA PRO A 372 -2.86 -11.17 -17.79
C PRO A 372 -4.05 -10.23 -18.05
N ALA A 373 -4.92 -10.03 -17.07
CA ALA A 373 -6.10 -9.17 -17.14
C ALA A 373 -5.82 -7.70 -16.72
N TRP A 374 -4.53 -7.32 -16.54
CA TRP A 374 -4.18 -5.94 -16.16
C TRP A 374 -4.72 -4.90 -17.14
N THR A 375 -5.52 -3.97 -16.63
CA THR A 375 -6.26 -2.98 -17.41
C THR A 375 -5.45 -1.71 -17.66
N GLY A 376 -5.90 -0.87 -18.60
CA GLY A 376 -5.33 0.43 -18.90
C GLY A 376 -4.48 0.52 -20.18
N THR A 377 -4.01 1.73 -20.49
CA THR A 377 -3.15 1.99 -21.64
C THR A 377 -1.73 1.49 -21.36
N ARG A 378 -1.14 0.76 -22.32
CA ARG A 378 0.22 0.24 -22.19
C ARG A 378 1.16 0.96 -23.14
N ILE A 379 2.25 1.50 -22.61
CA ILE A 379 3.33 2.14 -23.37
C ILE A 379 4.58 1.26 -23.24
N GLN A 380 5.00 0.67 -24.36
CA GLN A 380 6.17 -0.20 -24.41
C GLN A 380 7.42 0.61 -24.74
N LEU A 381 8.40 0.63 -23.84
CA LEU A 381 9.70 1.24 -24.10
C LEU A 381 10.69 0.20 -24.63
N SER A 382 11.20 0.46 -25.82
CA SER A 382 12.33 -0.27 -26.41
C SER A 382 13.66 0.44 -26.14
N PRO A 383 14.82 -0.19 -26.27
CA PRO A 383 16.09 0.51 -26.32
C PRO A 383 16.09 1.62 -27.35
N LEU A 384 16.92 2.66 -27.16
CA LEU A 384 17.05 3.78 -28.09
C LEU A 384 17.49 3.30 -29.47
N ALA A 385 16.94 3.91 -30.51
CA ALA A 385 17.41 3.71 -31.88
C ALA A 385 18.86 4.22 -32.03
N ARG A 386 19.54 3.81 -33.10
CA ARG A 386 20.98 4.12 -33.30
C ARG A 386 21.27 5.63 -33.29
N ASP A 387 20.44 6.41 -33.94
CA ASP A 387 20.54 7.87 -34.02
C ASP A 387 20.24 8.54 -32.68
N GLU A 388 19.26 8.04 -31.93
CA GLU A 388 18.92 8.50 -30.58
C GLU A 388 20.04 8.17 -29.59
N ALA A 389 20.62 6.96 -29.65
CA ALA A 389 21.77 6.58 -28.84
C ALA A 389 22.98 7.48 -29.12
N GLN A 390 23.24 7.84 -30.39
CA GLN A 390 24.29 8.81 -30.76
C GLN A 390 24.01 10.22 -30.24
N GLN A 391 22.75 10.66 -30.28
CA GLN A 391 22.35 11.95 -29.68
C GLN A 391 22.58 11.95 -28.16
N LEU A 392 22.20 10.85 -27.46
CA LEU A 392 22.45 10.74 -26.02
C LEU A 392 23.95 10.79 -25.71
N LEU A 393 24.78 10.05 -26.47
CA LEU A 393 26.24 10.08 -26.32
C LEU A 393 26.81 11.48 -26.56
N ALA A 394 26.33 12.20 -27.57
CA ALA A 394 26.76 13.56 -27.83
C ALA A 394 26.41 14.54 -26.69
N HIS A 395 25.28 14.33 -26.01
CA HIS A 395 24.93 15.14 -24.85
C HIS A 395 25.79 14.81 -23.62
N LEU A 396 26.12 13.51 -23.42
CA LEU A 396 26.90 13.04 -22.29
C LEU A 396 28.38 13.47 -22.37
N ALA A 397 28.94 13.41 -23.55
CA ALA A 397 30.38 13.50 -23.76
C ALA A 397 30.82 14.64 -24.67
N GLY A 398 29.88 15.41 -25.25
CA GLY A 398 30.22 16.29 -26.37
C GLY A 398 30.47 15.49 -27.67
N PRO A 399 31.01 16.12 -28.72
CA PRO A 399 31.23 15.43 -29.99
C PRO A 399 32.30 14.34 -29.85
N LEU A 400 31.84 13.06 -29.88
CA LEU A 400 32.67 11.87 -29.96
C LEU A 400 33.10 11.61 -31.40
N ASP A 401 34.22 10.87 -31.56
CA ASP A 401 34.55 10.27 -32.83
C ASP A 401 33.47 9.26 -33.27
N HIS A 402 33.15 9.24 -34.57
CA HIS A 402 32.02 8.46 -35.11
C HIS A 402 32.17 6.97 -34.86
N ASP A 403 33.38 6.42 -35.02
CA ASP A 403 33.66 5.00 -34.84
C ASP A 403 33.54 4.61 -33.36
N ALA A 404 33.97 5.47 -32.44
CA ALA A 404 33.85 5.27 -31.02
C ALA A 404 32.35 5.31 -30.55
N ALA A 405 31.59 6.30 -31.07
CA ALA A 405 30.17 6.41 -30.79
C ALA A 405 29.37 5.19 -31.30
N GLU A 406 29.72 4.67 -32.45
CA GLU A 406 29.12 3.49 -33.06
C GLU A 406 29.44 2.22 -32.28
N ALA A 407 30.68 2.04 -31.85
CA ALA A 407 31.12 0.88 -31.10
C ALA A 407 30.45 0.84 -29.71
N ILE A 408 30.38 1.98 -28.99
CA ILE A 408 29.69 2.12 -27.71
C ILE A 408 28.19 1.85 -27.86
N GLY A 409 27.52 2.43 -28.86
CA GLY A 409 26.12 2.22 -29.15
C GLY A 409 25.77 0.74 -29.43
N ARG A 410 26.63 0.04 -30.19
CA ARG A 410 26.47 -1.40 -30.47
C ARG A 410 26.69 -2.26 -29.21
N ALA A 411 27.70 -1.95 -28.45
CA ALA A 411 28.03 -2.71 -27.23
C ALA A 411 26.93 -2.60 -26.14
N THR A 412 26.27 -1.45 -26.07
CA THR A 412 25.22 -1.17 -25.07
C THR A 412 23.83 -1.54 -25.56
N GLY A 413 23.68 -1.94 -26.84
CA GLY A 413 22.39 -2.27 -27.44
C GLY A 413 21.37 -1.13 -27.39
N GLY A 414 21.80 0.13 -27.24
CA GLY A 414 20.94 1.31 -27.15
C GLY A 414 20.24 1.46 -25.79
N ASN A 415 20.63 0.71 -24.76
CA ASN A 415 20.08 0.91 -23.41
C ASN A 415 20.68 2.18 -22.78
N PRO A 416 19.85 3.20 -22.42
CA PRO A 416 20.34 4.49 -21.92
C PRO A 416 21.25 4.38 -20.71
N LEU A 417 20.88 3.58 -19.71
CA LEU A 417 21.68 3.38 -18.52
C LEU A 417 23.03 2.76 -18.86
N PHE A 418 23.06 1.77 -19.74
CA PHE A 418 24.28 1.13 -20.15
C PHE A 418 25.19 2.08 -20.91
N LEU A 419 24.62 2.95 -21.78
CA LEU A 419 25.34 4.04 -22.44
C LEU A 419 25.98 4.99 -21.41
N GLU A 420 25.22 5.46 -20.45
CA GLU A 420 25.70 6.37 -19.39
C GLU A 420 26.81 5.74 -18.56
N GLU A 421 26.61 4.52 -18.06
CA GLU A 421 27.59 3.84 -17.22
C GLU A 421 28.87 3.46 -17.98
N MET A 422 28.73 3.06 -19.26
CA MET A 422 29.87 2.80 -20.13
C MET A 422 30.70 4.06 -20.36
N MET A 423 30.05 5.17 -20.67
CA MET A 423 30.73 6.46 -20.86
C MET A 423 31.49 6.87 -19.62
N ARG A 424 30.89 6.72 -18.43
CA ARG A 424 31.56 7.03 -17.16
C ARG A 424 32.81 6.19 -16.95
N MET A 425 32.68 4.88 -17.14
CA MET A 425 33.80 3.95 -17.01
C MET A 425 34.96 4.35 -17.95
N LEU A 426 34.67 4.62 -19.21
CA LEU A 426 35.70 4.99 -20.19
C LEU A 426 36.40 6.32 -19.85
N VAL A 427 35.70 7.27 -19.25
CA VAL A 427 36.28 8.54 -18.77
C VAL A 427 37.07 8.33 -17.48
N GLU A 428 36.55 7.57 -16.51
CA GLU A 428 37.22 7.25 -15.24
C GLU A 428 38.52 6.47 -15.44
N ASP A 429 38.53 5.54 -16.40
CA ASP A 429 39.70 4.75 -16.79
C ASP A 429 40.73 5.54 -17.64
N GLY A 430 40.41 6.78 -17.99
CA GLY A 430 41.27 7.62 -18.84
C GLY A 430 41.42 7.11 -20.28
N LEU A 431 40.51 6.24 -20.71
CA LEU A 431 40.46 5.70 -22.07
C LEU A 431 39.83 6.68 -23.06
N LEU A 432 39.01 7.60 -22.53
CA LEU A 432 38.53 8.79 -23.24
C LEU A 432 39.18 10.03 -22.65
N VAL A 433 39.89 10.83 -23.47
CA VAL A 433 40.55 12.09 -23.06
C VAL A 433 40.02 13.24 -23.89
N GLU A 434 39.81 14.37 -23.24
CA GLU A 434 39.42 15.58 -23.88
C GLU A 434 40.62 16.19 -24.63
N ARG A 435 40.53 16.31 -25.98
CA ARG A 435 41.45 17.02 -26.84
C ARG A 435 40.68 17.98 -27.75
N GLU A 436 41.06 19.22 -27.72
CA GLU A 436 40.44 20.28 -28.58
C GLU A 436 38.93 20.42 -28.40
N GLY A 437 38.42 20.20 -27.18
CA GLY A 437 36.99 20.25 -26.87
C GLY A 437 36.18 19.03 -27.34
N ARG A 438 36.87 17.94 -27.71
CA ARG A 438 36.26 16.64 -28.07
C ARG A 438 36.84 15.50 -27.27
N LEU A 439 36.00 14.55 -26.84
CA LEU A 439 36.46 13.30 -26.24
C LEU A 439 36.92 12.35 -27.33
N GLN A 440 38.20 11.97 -27.29
CA GLN A 440 38.82 11.03 -28.22
C GLN A 440 39.27 9.77 -27.47
N ALA A 441 39.05 8.60 -28.09
CA ALA A 441 39.59 7.36 -27.58
C ALA A 441 41.10 7.30 -27.75
N LEU A 442 41.84 6.93 -26.69
CA LEU A 442 43.31 6.78 -26.77
C LEU A 442 43.79 5.50 -27.50
N THR A 443 42.90 4.53 -27.65
CA THR A 443 43.12 3.24 -28.31
C THR A 443 41.96 2.91 -29.24
N GLU A 444 42.23 2.03 -30.25
CA GLU A 444 41.12 1.51 -31.06
C GLU A 444 40.02 0.89 -30.21
N VAL A 445 38.79 1.36 -30.34
CA VAL A 445 37.65 0.99 -29.48
C VAL A 445 37.36 -0.51 -29.55
N ASP A 446 37.67 -1.17 -30.67
CA ASP A 446 37.58 -2.63 -30.84
C ASP A 446 38.62 -3.42 -29.99
N SER A 447 39.67 -2.75 -29.49
CA SER A 447 40.65 -3.33 -28.57
C SER A 447 40.25 -3.16 -27.09
N LEU A 448 39.28 -2.34 -26.78
CA LEU A 448 38.70 -2.16 -25.45
C LEU A 448 37.94 -3.44 -25.09
N ARG A 449 38.33 -4.09 -23.98
CA ARG A 449 37.53 -5.16 -23.36
C ARG A 449 36.24 -4.58 -22.79
N VAL A 450 35.28 -4.27 -23.68
CA VAL A 450 33.99 -3.74 -23.28
C VAL A 450 33.19 -4.84 -22.60
N PRO A 451 32.80 -4.69 -21.32
CA PRO A 451 31.95 -5.67 -20.67
C PRO A 451 30.62 -5.81 -21.41
N GLY A 452 30.20 -7.06 -21.67
CA GLY A 452 29.03 -7.35 -22.51
C GLY A 452 27.67 -7.11 -21.84
N THR A 453 27.68 -6.73 -20.55
CA THR A 453 26.43 -6.50 -19.77
C THR A 453 26.57 -5.30 -18.85
N VAL A 454 25.45 -4.66 -18.50
CA VAL A 454 25.38 -3.56 -17.51
C VAL A 454 25.97 -4.01 -16.17
N GLN A 455 25.66 -5.24 -15.73
CA GLN A 455 26.20 -5.77 -14.47
C GLN A 455 27.72 -5.84 -14.49
N ALA A 456 28.32 -6.27 -15.60
CA ALA A 456 29.77 -6.37 -15.71
C ALA A 456 30.44 -4.98 -15.70
N VAL A 457 29.83 -3.95 -16.30
CA VAL A 457 30.31 -2.55 -16.21
C VAL A 457 30.23 -2.06 -14.78
N LEU A 458 29.10 -2.29 -14.11
CA LEU A 458 28.92 -1.86 -12.73
C LEU A 458 29.88 -2.58 -11.79
N ALA A 459 30.10 -3.89 -11.97
CA ALA A 459 31.10 -4.65 -11.21
C ALA A 459 32.52 -4.08 -11.41
N ALA A 460 32.93 -3.79 -12.64
CA ALA A 460 34.22 -3.16 -12.92
C ALA A 460 34.36 -1.79 -12.24
N ARG A 461 33.29 -0.98 -12.24
CA ARG A 461 33.30 0.31 -11.52
C ARG A 461 33.41 0.14 -10.00
N LEU A 462 32.79 -0.89 -9.42
CA LEU A 462 32.92 -1.19 -7.99
C LEU A 462 34.34 -1.65 -7.65
N ASP A 463 35.01 -2.37 -8.53
CA ASP A 463 36.40 -2.79 -8.35
C ASP A 463 37.41 -1.62 -8.35
N LEU A 464 37.05 -0.46 -8.90
CA LEU A 464 37.84 0.77 -8.88
C LEU A 464 37.68 1.60 -7.58
N LEU A 465 36.76 1.21 -6.70
CA LEU A 465 36.57 1.88 -5.41
C LEU A 465 37.69 1.49 -4.43
N ASP A 466 38.03 2.42 -3.54
CA ASP A 466 38.83 1.99 -2.41
C ASP A 466 38.05 1.03 -1.48
N ALA A 467 38.79 0.26 -0.68
CA ALA A 467 38.17 -0.78 0.14
C ALA A 467 37.11 -0.24 1.13
N GLU A 468 37.27 0.99 1.62
CA GLU A 468 36.32 1.59 2.57
C GLU A 468 35.11 2.16 1.84
N GLU A 469 35.27 2.78 0.68
CA GLU A 469 34.16 3.24 -0.17
C GLU A 469 33.26 2.04 -0.58
N LEU A 470 33.88 0.94 -1.01
CA LEU A 470 33.15 -0.29 -1.34
C LEU A 470 32.42 -0.85 -0.11
N ALA A 471 33.07 -0.88 1.05
CA ALA A 471 32.46 -1.36 2.28
C ALA A 471 31.28 -0.51 2.73
N VAL A 472 31.34 0.82 2.56
CA VAL A 472 30.20 1.73 2.83
C VAL A 472 29.04 1.43 1.88
N LEU A 473 29.32 1.25 0.59
CA LEU A 473 28.32 0.93 -0.43
C LEU A 473 27.66 -0.43 -0.18
N GLN A 474 28.45 -1.44 0.23
CA GLN A 474 27.96 -2.77 0.61
C GLN A 474 27.03 -2.73 1.83
N ARG A 475 27.37 -1.96 2.89
CA ARG A 475 26.51 -1.76 4.06
C ARG A 475 25.20 -1.11 3.65
N ALA A 476 25.24 -0.08 2.82
CA ALA A 476 24.05 0.59 2.28
C ALA A 476 23.19 -0.34 1.44
N ALA A 477 23.79 -1.23 0.64
CA ALA A 477 23.09 -2.15 -0.26
C ALA A 477 22.17 -3.15 0.47
N VAL A 478 22.47 -3.48 1.74
CA VAL A 478 21.63 -4.35 2.57
C VAL A 478 20.28 -3.70 2.90
N MET A 479 20.23 -2.38 3.02
CA MET A 479 19.01 -1.64 3.38
C MET A 479 18.04 -1.45 2.21
N GLY A 480 18.54 -1.55 0.97
CA GLY A 480 17.73 -1.34 -0.22
C GLY A 480 18.23 -0.22 -1.13
N GLN A 481 17.36 0.31 -1.98
CA GLN A 481 17.71 1.38 -2.90
C GLN A 481 17.86 2.74 -2.20
N VAL A 482 17.10 2.96 -1.13
CA VAL A 482 17.19 4.12 -0.25
C VAL A 482 17.73 3.65 1.09
N PHE A 483 18.64 4.40 1.66
CA PHE A 483 19.25 4.07 2.94
C PHE A 483 19.48 5.32 3.77
N LEU A 484 19.56 5.15 5.09
CA LEU A 484 19.71 6.22 6.05
C LEU A 484 21.14 6.31 6.54
N TRP A 485 21.64 7.53 6.74
CA TRP A 485 22.98 7.75 7.29
C TRP A 485 23.17 7.06 8.64
N GLY A 486 22.22 7.19 9.57
CA GLY A 486 22.27 6.58 10.90
C GLY A 486 22.34 5.06 10.87
N ALA A 487 21.65 4.42 9.90
CA ALA A 487 21.72 2.98 9.73
C ALA A 487 23.11 2.53 9.20
N VAL A 488 23.66 3.22 8.19
CA VAL A 488 25.03 2.94 7.71
C VAL A 488 26.07 3.19 8.79
N ALA A 489 25.90 4.24 9.59
CA ALA A 489 26.78 4.54 10.71
C ALA A 489 26.78 3.42 11.76
N ASP A 490 25.61 2.88 12.12
CA ASP A 490 25.50 1.76 13.06
C ASP A 490 26.17 0.48 12.52
N LEU A 491 26.03 0.23 11.21
CA LEU A 491 26.70 -0.89 10.56
C LEU A 491 28.21 -0.70 10.35
N THR A 492 28.71 0.52 10.51
CA THR A 492 30.15 0.85 10.36
C THR A 492 30.89 0.53 11.65
N PRO A 493 32.12 -0.01 11.59
CA PRO A 493 32.98 -0.18 12.79
C PRO A 493 33.26 1.16 13.48
N PRO A 494 33.28 1.21 14.83
CA PRO A 494 33.42 2.46 15.58
C PRO A 494 34.65 3.29 15.22
N ASP A 495 35.77 2.64 14.87
CA ASP A 495 37.02 3.26 14.46
C ASP A 495 36.98 3.90 13.07
N ARG A 496 35.95 3.58 12.25
CA ARG A 496 35.78 4.08 10.88
C ARG A 496 34.60 5.07 10.74
N ILE A 497 33.84 5.30 11.79
CA ILE A 497 32.66 6.20 11.73
C ILE A 497 33.06 7.63 11.35
N ASN A 498 34.23 8.10 11.80
CA ASN A 498 34.68 9.46 11.52
C ASN A 498 34.99 9.74 10.05
N ASP A 499 35.29 8.69 9.27
CA ASP A 499 35.55 8.79 7.83
C ASP A 499 34.31 8.57 6.96
N LEU A 500 33.18 8.11 7.55
CA LEU A 500 31.98 7.73 6.83
C LEU A 500 31.44 8.85 5.93
N ALA A 501 31.38 10.08 6.45
CA ALA A 501 30.87 11.21 5.67
C ALA A 501 31.75 11.49 4.44
N ARG A 502 33.08 11.39 4.58
CA ARG A 502 34.03 11.57 3.49
C ARG A 502 33.79 10.50 2.39
N HIS A 503 33.58 9.24 2.79
CA HIS A 503 33.32 8.16 1.83
C HIS A 503 31.95 8.31 1.15
N LEU A 504 30.87 8.68 1.87
CA LEU A 504 29.58 8.98 1.27
C LEU A 504 29.67 10.13 0.26
N GLN A 505 30.38 11.20 0.58
CA GLN A 505 30.62 12.30 -0.36
C GLN A 505 31.43 11.84 -1.58
N ALA A 506 32.43 10.97 -1.42
CA ALA A 506 33.17 10.41 -2.53
C ALA A 506 32.26 9.58 -3.44
N LEU A 507 31.37 8.75 -2.86
CA LEU A 507 30.39 7.98 -3.59
C LEU A 507 29.34 8.85 -4.30
N VAL A 508 28.95 9.99 -3.71
CA VAL A 508 28.08 10.98 -4.37
C VAL A 508 28.79 11.60 -5.57
N ARG A 509 30.08 12.01 -5.43
CA ARG A 509 30.87 12.53 -6.56
C ARG A 509 31.05 11.52 -7.69
N LYS A 510 31.23 10.24 -7.35
CA LYS A 510 31.26 9.12 -8.30
C LYS A 510 29.86 8.75 -8.84
N GLN A 511 28.82 9.45 -8.41
CA GLN A 511 27.41 9.26 -8.80
C GLN A 511 26.88 7.83 -8.58
N LEU A 512 27.48 7.10 -7.67
CA LEU A 512 27.02 5.77 -7.26
C LEU A 512 25.83 5.89 -6.31
N ILE A 513 25.80 6.97 -5.52
CA ILE A 513 24.69 7.33 -4.64
C ILE A 513 24.33 8.80 -4.82
N ARG A 514 23.13 9.19 -4.38
CA ARG A 514 22.65 10.57 -4.39
C ARG A 514 21.97 10.85 -3.04
N PRO A 515 22.03 12.08 -2.50
CA PRO A 515 21.19 12.48 -1.38
C PRO A 515 19.71 12.28 -1.72
N ASP A 516 18.95 11.73 -0.79
CA ASP A 516 17.51 11.61 -0.92
C ASP A 516 16.83 12.61 0.01
N ARG A 517 15.98 13.48 -0.56
CA ARG A 517 15.21 14.48 0.20
C ARG A 517 14.14 13.84 1.11
N ARG A 518 13.97 12.53 1.03
CA ARG A 518 13.03 11.75 1.82
C ARG A 518 13.65 11.44 3.17
N THR A 519 13.58 12.38 4.11
CA THR A 519 14.07 12.15 5.47
C THR A 519 13.14 11.18 6.20
N PHE A 520 13.71 10.13 6.76
CA PHE A 520 13.03 9.23 7.68
C PHE A 520 13.36 9.68 9.11
N ALA A 521 12.35 10.07 9.88
CA ALA A 521 12.50 10.49 11.29
C ALA A 521 13.55 11.63 11.52
N GLY A 522 13.74 12.52 10.54
CA GLY A 522 14.70 13.64 10.64
C GLY A 522 16.15 13.24 10.38
N GLU A 523 16.41 12.02 9.89
CA GLU A 523 17.75 11.56 9.51
C GLU A 523 18.02 11.78 8.01
N ASP A 524 19.28 12.03 7.66
CA ASP A 524 19.69 12.20 6.26
C ASP A 524 19.58 10.89 5.50
N GLY A 525 18.88 10.91 4.36
CA GLY A 525 18.72 9.80 3.46
C GLY A 525 19.62 9.89 2.24
N PHE A 526 20.00 8.74 1.72
CA PHE A 526 20.68 8.57 0.43
C PHE A 526 19.98 7.50 -0.38
N ARG A 527 20.15 7.60 -1.70
CA ARG A 527 19.68 6.56 -2.62
C ARG A 527 20.78 6.15 -3.59
N PHE A 528 20.77 4.88 -3.98
CA PHE A 528 21.63 4.45 -5.08
C PHE A 528 21.24 5.17 -6.37
N GLY A 529 22.23 5.54 -7.18
CA GLY A 529 22.01 6.17 -8.48
C GLY A 529 21.13 5.31 -9.40
N HIS A 530 21.30 4.00 -9.31
CA HIS A 530 20.42 3.00 -9.93
C HIS A 530 20.34 1.72 -9.09
N ILE A 531 19.22 0.96 -9.19
CA ILE A 531 19.02 -0.29 -8.44
C ILE A 531 20.11 -1.32 -8.78
N LEU A 532 20.58 -1.37 -10.01
CA LEU A 532 21.63 -2.30 -10.45
C LEU A 532 22.98 -2.04 -9.76
N ILE A 533 23.28 -0.79 -9.38
CA ILE A 533 24.49 -0.46 -8.58
C ILE A 533 24.36 -1.08 -7.19
N ARG A 534 23.18 -0.96 -6.59
CA ARG A 534 22.87 -1.60 -5.30
C ARG A 534 22.99 -3.12 -5.39
N ASP A 535 22.42 -3.72 -6.44
CA ASP A 535 22.45 -5.17 -6.65
C ASP A 535 23.89 -5.67 -6.84
N ALA A 536 24.70 -4.99 -7.67
CA ALA A 536 26.10 -5.33 -7.85
C ALA A 536 26.91 -5.19 -6.53
N ALA A 537 26.71 -4.13 -5.75
CA ALA A 537 27.35 -3.96 -4.44
C ALA A 537 26.91 -5.05 -3.45
N TYR A 538 25.63 -5.42 -3.45
CA TYR A 538 25.11 -6.50 -2.63
C TYR A 538 25.69 -7.87 -3.04
N GLU A 539 25.73 -8.17 -4.33
CA GLU A 539 26.26 -9.43 -4.87
C GLU A 539 27.76 -9.59 -4.65
N SER A 540 28.52 -8.49 -4.56
CA SER A 540 29.95 -8.51 -4.27
C SER A 540 30.28 -8.97 -2.84
N MET A 541 29.30 -9.00 -1.91
CA MET A 541 29.51 -9.44 -0.54
C MET A 541 29.48 -10.96 -0.36
N SER A 542 30.29 -11.47 0.55
CA SER A 542 30.20 -12.86 1.00
C SER A 542 28.88 -13.14 1.72
N LYS A 543 28.37 -14.37 1.68
CA LYS A 543 27.16 -14.76 2.44
C LYS A 543 27.30 -14.50 3.94
N ARG A 544 28.51 -14.65 4.51
CA ARG A 544 28.79 -14.33 5.91
C ARG A 544 28.57 -12.84 6.20
N SER A 545 29.14 -11.98 5.36
CA SER A 545 28.98 -10.52 5.51
C SER A 545 27.52 -10.10 5.34
N ARG A 546 26.81 -10.68 4.36
CA ARG A 546 25.36 -10.44 4.19
C ARG A 546 24.59 -10.83 5.45
N ALA A 547 24.83 -12.02 6.00
CA ALA A 547 24.16 -12.50 7.22
C ALA A 547 24.36 -11.54 8.40
N GLU A 548 25.61 -11.12 8.63
CA GLU A 548 25.94 -10.20 9.73
C GLU A 548 25.29 -8.83 9.56
N LEU A 549 25.37 -8.25 8.36
CA LEU A 549 24.80 -6.94 8.08
C LEU A 549 23.27 -6.96 8.13
N HIS A 550 22.60 -8.01 7.63
CA HIS A 550 21.15 -8.17 7.76
C HIS A 550 20.74 -8.23 9.24
N GLN A 551 21.41 -9.02 10.06
CA GLN A 551 21.11 -9.10 11.49
C GLN A 551 21.28 -7.74 12.18
N ARG A 552 22.42 -7.09 12.00
CA ARG A 552 22.70 -5.76 12.62
C ARG A 552 21.71 -4.69 12.14
N HIS A 553 21.31 -4.74 10.86
CA HIS A 553 20.31 -3.83 10.36
C HIS A 553 18.92 -4.09 10.97
N ALA A 554 18.54 -5.36 11.15
CA ALA A 554 17.32 -5.70 11.89
C ALA A 554 17.37 -5.16 13.33
N ASP A 555 18.50 -5.35 14.05
CA ASP A 555 18.69 -4.84 15.41
C ASP A 555 18.53 -3.30 15.46
N TRP A 556 19.07 -2.59 14.46
CA TRP A 556 18.94 -1.14 14.36
C TRP A 556 17.51 -0.67 14.14
N ILE A 557 16.73 -1.38 13.26
CA ILE A 557 15.32 -1.07 13.02
C ILE A 557 14.49 -1.40 14.27
N GLU A 558 14.72 -2.56 14.89
CA GLU A 558 14.00 -3.05 16.06
C GLU A 558 14.08 -2.05 17.24
N ALA A 559 15.26 -1.47 17.47
CA ALA A 559 15.45 -0.43 18.49
C ALA A 559 14.61 0.85 18.25
N ARG A 560 14.10 1.04 17.03
CA ARG A 560 13.32 2.22 16.60
C ARG A 560 11.86 1.90 16.25
N ALA A 561 11.45 0.64 16.36
CA ALA A 561 10.15 0.16 15.91
C ALA A 561 9.00 0.36 16.92
N THR A 562 9.26 0.95 18.10
CA THR A 562 8.23 1.14 19.13
C THR A 562 7.03 1.91 18.57
N GLY A 563 5.84 1.27 18.57
CA GLY A 563 4.61 1.85 18.04
C GLY A 563 4.51 1.90 16.50
N ARG A 564 5.40 1.19 15.78
CA ARG A 564 5.49 1.20 14.32
C ARG A 564 5.34 -0.20 13.73
N SER A 565 4.11 -0.58 13.46
CA SER A 565 3.80 -1.91 12.89
C SER A 565 4.16 -2.04 11.40
N ASP A 566 4.38 -0.93 10.69
CA ASP A 566 4.88 -0.90 9.31
C ASP A 566 6.31 -1.44 9.16
N LEU A 567 7.05 -1.58 10.25
CA LEU A 567 8.41 -2.10 10.26
C LEU A 567 8.50 -3.60 10.56
N ASP A 568 7.43 -4.24 11.03
CA ASP A 568 7.48 -5.64 11.46
C ASP A 568 7.93 -6.59 10.34
N GLU A 569 7.40 -6.39 9.13
CA GLU A 569 7.74 -7.20 7.95
C GLU A 569 9.20 -7.01 7.52
N ILE A 570 9.69 -5.77 7.60
CA ILE A 570 11.08 -5.43 7.25
C ILE A 570 12.04 -6.08 8.23
N ILE A 571 11.75 -5.98 9.55
CA ILE A 571 12.56 -6.61 10.59
C ILE A 571 12.59 -8.13 10.38
N GLY A 572 11.39 -8.73 10.23
CA GLY A 572 11.24 -10.15 9.98
C GLY A 572 12.01 -10.63 8.76
N HIS A 573 11.95 -9.90 7.64
CA HIS A 573 12.69 -10.18 6.42
C HIS A 573 14.21 -10.19 6.65
N HIS A 574 14.76 -9.17 7.29
CA HIS A 574 16.20 -9.10 7.53
C HIS A 574 16.69 -10.21 8.47
N LEU A 575 15.93 -10.55 9.51
CA LEU A 575 16.27 -11.66 10.40
C LEU A 575 16.21 -13.01 9.68
N GLU A 576 15.19 -13.25 8.85
CA GLU A 576 15.07 -14.45 8.02
C GLU A 576 16.22 -14.56 7.03
N ARG A 577 16.60 -13.46 6.34
CA ARG A 577 17.75 -13.48 5.42
C ARG A 577 19.06 -13.78 6.15
N ALA A 578 19.25 -13.22 7.34
CA ALA A 578 20.42 -13.51 8.17
C ALA A 578 20.45 -15.01 8.55
N TYR A 579 19.32 -15.57 8.97
CA TYR A 579 19.17 -17.00 9.27
C TYR A 579 19.49 -17.87 8.05
N SER A 580 18.87 -17.58 6.90
CA SER A 580 19.08 -18.35 5.66
C SER A 580 20.56 -18.40 5.26
N TYR A 581 21.25 -17.24 5.24
CA TYR A 581 22.67 -17.21 4.88
C TYR A 581 23.55 -17.95 5.88
N ARG A 582 23.23 -17.94 7.19
CA ARG A 582 23.99 -18.69 8.19
C ARG A 582 23.82 -20.20 8.04
N THR A 583 22.59 -20.65 7.83
CA THR A 583 22.27 -22.08 7.66
C THR A 583 22.75 -22.66 6.33
N GLU A 584 22.89 -21.82 5.29
CA GLU A 584 23.57 -22.21 4.05
C GLU A 584 25.10 -22.41 4.24
N LEU A 585 25.71 -21.79 5.25
CA LEU A 585 27.15 -21.89 5.50
C LEU A 585 27.51 -22.95 6.52
N ALA A 586 26.63 -23.24 7.48
CA ALA A 586 26.84 -24.22 8.54
C ALA A 586 25.51 -24.76 9.08
N PRO A 587 25.44 -25.98 9.64
CA PRO A 587 24.25 -26.47 10.32
C PRO A 587 23.80 -25.52 11.44
N ALA A 588 22.47 -25.36 11.61
CA ALA A 588 21.90 -24.48 12.62
C ALA A 588 22.31 -24.91 14.03
N GLY A 589 22.79 -23.96 14.82
CA GLY A 589 23.08 -24.07 16.24
C GLY A 589 22.11 -23.23 17.10
N GLU A 590 22.43 -23.03 18.38
CA GLU A 590 21.63 -22.23 19.31
C GLU A 590 21.44 -20.77 18.85
N ALA A 591 22.49 -20.17 18.28
CA ALA A 591 22.43 -18.78 17.79
C ALA A 591 21.48 -18.63 16.58
N GLU A 592 21.49 -19.62 15.69
CA GLU A 592 20.59 -19.66 14.53
C GLU A 592 19.15 -19.93 14.98
N ALA A 593 18.92 -20.81 15.95
CA ALA A 593 17.61 -21.05 16.54
C ALA A 593 17.04 -19.76 17.16
N ALA A 594 17.82 -19.04 17.95
CA ALA A 594 17.41 -17.75 18.53
C ALA A 594 17.10 -16.70 17.45
N LEU A 595 17.82 -16.72 16.33
CA LEU A 595 17.57 -15.82 15.20
C LEU A 595 16.26 -16.17 14.48
N ALA A 596 15.98 -17.48 14.30
CA ALA A 596 14.74 -17.96 13.74
C ALA A 596 13.54 -17.60 14.62
N ASP A 597 13.64 -17.72 15.94
CA ASP A 597 12.59 -17.34 16.89
C ASP A 597 12.28 -15.84 16.85
N ARG A 598 13.32 -15.00 16.73
CA ARG A 598 13.12 -13.56 16.56
C ARG A 598 12.41 -13.25 15.24
N ALA A 599 12.87 -13.84 14.12
CA ALA A 599 12.24 -13.67 12.82
C ALA A 599 10.78 -14.10 12.86
N THR A 600 10.49 -15.26 13.46
CA THR A 600 9.13 -15.79 13.70
C THR A 600 8.26 -14.77 14.42
N THR A 601 8.75 -14.17 15.51
CA THR A 601 7.99 -13.19 16.30
C THR A 601 7.48 -12.03 15.44
N TRP A 602 8.33 -11.46 14.58
CA TRP A 602 7.97 -10.31 13.74
C TRP A 602 7.11 -10.71 12.55
N LEU A 603 7.43 -11.83 11.87
CA LEU A 603 6.66 -12.32 10.73
C LEU A 603 5.26 -12.80 11.14
N VAL A 604 5.08 -13.41 12.30
CA VAL A 604 3.75 -13.78 12.84
C VAL A 604 2.89 -12.54 13.07
N ARG A 605 3.46 -11.49 13.67
CA ARG A 605 2.73 -10.23 13.89
C ARG A 605 2.25 -9.63 12.57
N ALA A 606 3.12 -9.59 11.57
CA ALA A 606 2.79 -9.12 10.24
C ALA A 606 1.73 -10.01 9.55
N GLY A 607 1.92 -11.34 9.59
CA GLY A 607 0.99 -12.31 9.00
C GLY A 607 -0.41 -12.28 9.64
N ARG A 608 -0.49 -12.15 10.96
CA ARG A 608 -1.76 -12.00 11.68
C ARG A 608 -2.46 -10.69 11.34
N ARG A 609 -1.71 -9.59 11.18
CA ARG A 609 -2.31 -8.34 10.68
C ARG A 609 -2.86 -8.48 9.27
N ALA A 610 -2.11 -9.13 8.37
CA ALA A 610 -2.59 -9.41 7.03
C ALA A 610 -3.87 -10.25 7.05
N LEU A 611 -3.91 -11.30 7.88
CA LEU A 611 -5.10 -12.12 8.08
C LEU A 611 -6.28 -11.30 8.62
N THR A 612 -6.03 -10.39 9.55
CA THR A 612 -7.05 -9.48 10.10
C THR A 612 -7.58 -8.53 9.03
N ARG A 613 -6.75 -8.01 8.15
CA ARG A 613 -7.19 -7.19 7.00
C ARG A 613 -8.03 -7.98 5.98
N GLY A 614 -7.96 -9.31 5.99
CA GLY A 614 -8.50 -10.18 4.94
C GLY A 614 -7.58 -10.28 3.72
N ASP A 615 -6.32 -9.87 3.84
CA ASP A 615 -5.28 -10.09 2.84
C ASP A 615 -4.71 -11.50 3.01
N ALA A 616 -5.51 -12.46 2.56
CA ALA A 616 -5.18 -13.88 2.71
C ALA A 616 -3.91 -14.27 1.96
N PHE A 617 -3.57 -13.57 0.86
CA PHE A 617 -2.37 -13.85 0.08
C PHE A 617 -1.11 -13.45 0.86
N ALA A 618 -1.03 -12.22 1.34
CA ALA A 618 0.08 -11.77 2.18
C ALA A 618 0.17 -12.57 3.49
N ALA A 619 -0.97 -12.89 4.12
CA ALA A 619 -1.01 -13.73 5.31
C ALA A 619 -0.43 -15.12 5.05
N SER A 620 -0.85 -15.79 3.96
CA SER A 620 -0.35 -17.11 3.58
C SER A 620 1.17 -17.06 3.28
N GLY A 621 1.65 -16.03 2.59
CA GLY A 621 3.07 -15.84 2.30
C GLY A 621 3.92 -15.66 3.57
N LEU A 622 3.53 -14.74 4.44
CA LEU A 622 4.24 -14.44 5.69
C LEU A 622 4.22 -15.61 6.68
N LEU A 623 3.04 -16.20 6.91
CA LEU A 623 2.88 -17.32 7.82
C LEU A 623 3.52 -18.60 7.27
N GLY A 624 3.54 -18.79 5.94
CA GLY A 624 4.25 -19.86 5.27
C GLY A 624 5.76 -19.79 5.48
N ARG A 625 6.35 -18.61 5.30
CA ARG A 625 7.78 -18.35 5.62
C ARG A 625 8.07 -18.61 7.09
N THR A 626 7.17 -18.17 7.98
CA THR A 626 7.28 -18.42 9.42
C THR A 626 7.24 -19.91 9.74
N ALA A 627 6.30 -20.66 9.15
CA ALA A 627 6.15 -22.11 9.34
C ALA A 627 7.33 -22.92 8.79
N ALA A 628 8.11 -22.35 7.85
CA ALA A 628 9.36 -22.91 7.38
C ALA A 628 10.53 -22.69 8.35
N LEU A 629 10.51 -21.56 9.10
CA LEU A 629 11.50 -21.27 10.15
C LEU A 629 11.19 -22.06 11.42
N THR A 630 9.96 -21.96 11.90
CA THR A 630 9.53 -22.55 13.18
C THR A 630 8.08 -23.04 13.05
N PRO A 631 7.85 -24.36 12.79
CA PRO A 631 6.50 -24.89 12.54
C PRO A 631 5.70 -25.08 13.84
N VAL A 632 5.42 -24.00 14.58
CA VAL A 632 4.60 -24.07 15.81
C VAL A 632 3.11 -24.18 15.48
N PRO A 633 2.32 -24.91 16.29
CA PRO A 633 0.90 -25.17 16.01
C PRO A 633 0.07 -23.93 15.72
N ASP A 634 0.21 -22.87 16.49
CA ASP A 634 -0.54 -21.61 16.31
C ASP A 634 -0.27 -20.93 14.96
N VAL A 635 0.98 -20.98 14.48
CA VAL A 635 1.35 -20.44 13.17
C VAL A 635 0.73 -21.29 12.07
N LEU A 636 0.75 -22.61 12.22
CA LEU A 636 0.13 -23.51 11.25
C LEU A 636 -1.38 -23.34 11.19
N LEU A 637 -2.04 -23.08 12.32
CA LEU A 637 -3.48 -22.76 12.38
C LEU A 637 -3.80 -21.47 11.61
N ASP A 638 -3.05 -20.41 11.86
CA ASP A 638 -3.24 -19.13 11.19
C ASP A 638 -2.94 -19.24 9.66
N LEU A 639 -1.92 -20.03 9.30
CA LEU A 639 -1.59 -20.34 7.88
C LEU A 639 -2.72 -21.09 7.19
N ALA A 640 -3.23 -22.16 7.82
CA ALA A 640 -4.31 -22.96 7.27
C ALA A 640 -5.60 -22.12 7.07
N GLU A 641 -5.91 -21.22 7.99
CA GLU A 641 -7.03 -20.29 7.84
C GLU A 641 -6.83 -19.33 6.65
N ALA A 642 -5.61 -18.79 6.44
CA ALA A 642 -5.28 -17.99 5.27
C ALA A 642 -5.43 -18.79 3.96
N GLN A 643 -4.98 -20.04 3.94
CA GLN A 643 -5.13 -20.95 2.80
C GLN A 643 -6.60 -21.26 2.49
N MET A 644 -7.43 -21.44 3.52
CA MET A 644 -8.88 -21.60 3.35
C MET A 644 -9.52 -20.37 2.71
N GLN A 645 -9.13 -19.18 3.13
CA GLN A 645 -9.65 -17.93 2.54
C GLN A 645 -9.25 -17.78 1.06
N LEU A 646 -8.13 -18.35 0.64
CA LEU A 646 -7.67 -18.38 -0.75
C LEU A 646 -8.31 -19.50 -1.59
N GLY A 647 -9.11 -20.39 -0.96
CA GLY A 647 -9.65 -21.56 -1.62
C GLY A 647 -8.63 -22.69 -1.85
N LEU A 648 -7.45 -22.62 -1.22
CA LEU A 648 -6.39 -23.62 -1.29
C LEU A 648 -6.69 -24.77 -0.30
N VAL A 649 -7.78 -25.50 -0.57
CA VAL A 649 -8.37 -26.46 0.38
C VAL A 649 -7.43 -27.61 0.69
N ALA A 650 -6.72 -28.16 -0.32
CA ALA A 650 -5.80 -29.28 -0.14
C ALA A 650 -4.57 -28.90 0.69
N GLU A 651 -4.03 -27.69 0.48
CA GLU A 651 -2.91 -27.15 1.25
C GLU A 651 -3.35 -26.86 2.69
N ALA A 652 -4.55 -26.30 2.89
CA ALA A 652 -5.12 -26.05 4.22
C ALA A 652 -5.30 -27.34 5.00
N GLU A 653 -5.82 -28.39 4.37
CA GLU A 653 -5.97 -29.73 4.98
C GLU A 653 -4.64 -30.29 5.45
N HIS A 654 -3.62 -30.26 4.57
CA HIS A 654 -2.27 -30.69 4.92
C HIS A 654 -1.71 -29.88 6.10
N THR A 655 -1.91 -28.55 6.08
CA THR A 655 -1.41 -27.66 7.14
C THR A 655 -2.11 -27.86 8.46
N PHE A 656 -3.44 -28.05 8.47
CA PHE A 656 -4.18 -28.44 9.69
C PHE A 656 -3.71 -29.80 10.23
N GLY A 657 -3.45 -30.80 9.36
CA GLY A 657 -2.88 -32.09 9.77
C GLY A 657 -1.55 -31.92 10.49
N ARG A 658 -0.63 -31.11 9.95
CA ARG A 658 0.65 -30.77 10.59
C ARG A 658 0.43 -30.04 11.93
N ALA A 659 -0.58 -29.17 12.01
CA ALA A 659 -0.92 -28.48 13.27
C ALA A 659 -1.42 -29.46 14.34
N VAL A 660 -2.24 -30.47 13.97
CA VAL A 660 -2.65 -31.56 14.89
C VAL A 660 -1.44 -32.31 15.42
N ASP A 661 -0.58 -32.79 14.52
CA ASP A 661 0.60 -33.59 14.90
C ASP A 661 1.54 -32.78 15.82
N GLY A 662 1.82 -31.52 15.47
CA GLY A 662 2.66 -30.64 16.28
C GLY A 662 2.06 -30.31 17.65
N ALA A 663 0.77 -30.05 17.71
CA ALA A 663 0.06 -29.75 18.97
C ALA A 663 0.00 -30.96 19.89
N VAL A 664 -0.28 -32.15 19.36
CA VAL A 664 -0.26 -33.42 20.12
C VAL A 664 1.14 -33.70 20.67
N ALA A 665 2.17 -33.51 19.86
CA ALA A 665 3.56 -33.70 20.29
C ALA A 665 3.98 -32.70 21.39
N ALA A 666 3.46 -31.48 21.35
CA ALA A 666 3.69 -30.44 22.37
C ALA A 666 2.80 -30.57 23.61
N GLY A 667 1.80 -31.48 23.63
CA GLY A 667 0.79 -31.56 24.68
C GLY A 667 -0.18 -30.40 24.75
N ASP A 668 -0.31 -29.65 23.64
CA ASP A 668 -1.24 -28.52 23.49
C ASP A 668 -2.59 -29.03 22.96
N GLU A 669 -3.42 -29.48 23.89
CA GLU A 669 -4.76 -29.99 23.57
C GLU A 669 -5.67 -28.92 22.91
N LYS A 670 -5.50 -27.67 23.26
CA LYS A 670 -6.29 -26.55 22.73
C LYS A 670 -6.02 -26.35 21.24
N SER A 671 -4.76 -26.25 20.84
CA SER A 671 -4.38 -26.08 19.43
C SER A 671 -4.69 -27.35 18.62
N ALA A 672 -4.51 -28.55 19.21
CA ALA A 672 -4.90 -29.81 18.57
C ALA A 672 -6.40 -29.87 18.26
N LEU A 673 -7.23 -29.38 19.19
CA LEU A 673 -8.69 -29.33 19.03
C LEU A 673 -9.08 -28.31 17.95
N ARG A 674 -8.50 -27.10 17.95
CA ARG A 674 -8.74 -26.10 16.90
C ARG A 674 -8.37 -26.65 15.51
N ALA A 675 -7.25 -27.35 15.40
CA ALA A 675 -6.82 -27.93 14.13
C ALA A 675 -7.77 -29.04 13.63
N ARG A 676 -8.26 -29.90 14.53
CA ARG A 676 -9.27 -30.93 14.20
C ARG A 676 -10.58 -30.31 13.73
N LEU A 677 -11.05 -29.26 14.41
CA LEU A 677 -12.24 -28.52 13.96
C LEU A 677 -12.06 -27.89 12.57
N GLY A 678 -10.84 -27.39 12.27
CA GLY A 678 -10.50 -26.94 10.91
C GLY A 678 -10.60 -28.04 9.86
N LEU A 679 -10.10 -29.23 10.17
CA LEU A 679 -10.24 -30.43 9.29
C LEU A 679 -11.70 -30.86 9.14
N GLY A 680 -12.48 -30.86 10.24
CA GLY A 680 -13.91 -31.14 10.22
C GLY A 680 -14.67 -30.17 9.31
N ARG A 681 -14.36 -28.89 9.39
CA ARG A 681 -14.93 -27.85 8.50
C ARG A 681 -14.60 -28.10 7.02
N ILE A 682 -13.37 -28.49 6.69
CA ILE A 682 -13.01 -28.87 5.32
C ILE A 682 -13.80 -30.09 4.83
N GLY A 683 -13.88 -31.14 5.65
CA GLY A 683 -14.66 -32.35 5.33
C GLY A 683 -16.12 -32.03 5.03
N PHE A 684 -16.69 -31.13 5.82
CA PHE A 684 -18.05 -30.65 5.63
C PHE A 684 -18.24 -29.81 4.33
N LEU A 685 -17.40 -28.78 4.13
CA LEU A 685 -17.58 -27.84 3.01
C LEU A 685 -17.20 -28.41 1.63
N SER A 686 -16.23 -29.32 1.56
CA SER A 686 -15.61 -29.72 0.30
C SER A 686 -15.95 -31.12 -0.15
N ARG A 687 -16.33 -32.03 0.74
CA ARG A 687 -16.53 -33.45 0.44
C ARG A 687 -17.93 -33.97 0.73
N GLY A 688 -18.70 -33.28 1.54
CA GLY A 688 -20.00 -33.75 2.03
C GLY A 688 -19.91 -35.07 2.80
N GLU A 689 -18.72 -35.44 3.28
CA GLU A 689 -18.41 -36.71 3.93
C GLU A 689 -18.69 -36.69 5.43
N LEU A 690 -18.65 -35.51 6.06
CA LEU A 690 -18.97 -35.34 7.47
C LEU A 690 -20.42 -34.91 7.59
N LEU A 691 -21.19 -35.68 8.38
CA LEU A 691 -22.54 -35.27 8.75
C LEU A 691 -22.41 -34.03 9.66
N ILE A 692 -23.33 -33.10 9.53
CA ILE A 692 -23.41 -31.92 10.40
C ILE A 692 -23.48 -32.30 11.87
N GLU A 693 -24.12 -33.41 12.16
CA GLU A 693 -24.22 -33.95 13.50
C GLU A 693 -22.86 -34.27 14.12
N ASP A 694 -21.95 -34.85 13.32
CA ASP A 694 -20.58 -35.16 13.78
C ASP A 694 -19.78 -33.88 14.06
N PHE A 695 -19.89 -32.87 13.19
CA PHE A 695 -19.25 -31.56 13.39
C PHE A 695 -19.84 -30.82 14.60
N ALA A 696 -21.17 -30.82 14.74
CA ALA A 696 -21.86 -30.21 15.86
C ALA A 696 -21.48 -30.87 17.19
N GLU A 697 -21.37 -32.22 17.24
CA GLU A 697 -20.89 -32.96 18.42
C GLU A 697 -19.44 -32.62 18.74
N GLU A 698 -18.59 -32.45 17.74
CA GLU A 698 -17.19 -32.09 17.94
C GLU A 698 -17.04 -30.68 18.50
N VAL A 699 -17.78 -29.71 17.99
CA VAL A 699 -17.86 -28.35 18.52
C VAL A 699 -18.41 -28.38 19.95
N ALA A 700 -19.48 -29.13 20.22
CA ALA A 700 -20.07 -29.23 21.54
C ALA A 700 -19.10 -29.84 22.58
N ARG A 701 -18.27 -30.79 22.17
CA ARG A 701 -17.20 -31.35 23.02
C ARG A 701 -16.06 -30.36 23.26
N ALA A 702 -15.79 -29.48 22.30
CA ALA A 702 -14.74 -28.48 22.37
C ALA A 702 -15.09 -27.28 23.23
N LEU A 703 -16.33 -26.79 23.16
CA LEU A 703 -16.79 -25.56 23.79
C LEU A 703 -16.44 -25.45 25.27
N PRO A 704 -16.66 -26.47 26.16
CA PRO A 704 -16.38 -26.38 27.59
C PRO A 704 -14.90 -26.06 27.91
N ALA A 705 -13.97 -26.53 27.07
CA ALA A 705 -12.54 -26.28 27.29
C ALA A 705 -12.18 -24.80 27.03
N PHE A 706 -12.75 -24.18 25.98
CA PHE A 706 -12.54 -22.77 25.67
C PHE A 706 -13.33 -21.86 26.64
N GLU A 707 -14.52 -22.25 27.05
CA GLU A 707 -15.31 -21.52 28.04
C GLU A 707 -14.58 -21.50 29.41
N ALA A 708 -14.03 -22.63 29.86
CA ALA A 708 -13.24 -22.71 31.10
C ALA A 708 -11.95 -21.89 31.04
N ALA A 709 -11.39 -21.71 29.84
CA ALA A 709 -10.23 -20.86 29.60
C ALA A 709 -10.58 -19.36 29.51
N GLY A 710 -11.87 -18.98 29.47
CA GLY A 710 -12.32 -17.61 29.29
C GLY A 710 -12.03 -17.05 27.89
N ASP A 711 -11.89 -17.91 26.87
CA ASP A 711 -11.56 -17.53 25.48
C ASP A 711 -12.84 -17.22 24.70
N ASP A 712 -13.50 -16.13 25.09
CA ASP A 712 -14.78 -15.70 24.52
C ASP A 712 -14.73 -15.53 22.99
N ALA A 713 -13.61 -15.05 22.46
CA ALA A 713 -13.44 -14.86 21.02
C ALA A 713 -13.42 -16.20 20.25
N THR A 714 -12.71 -17.21 20.76
CA THR A 714 -12.71 -18.55 20.13
C THR A 714 -14.08 -19.22 20.25
N VAL A 715 -14.75 -19.12 21.40
CA VAL A 715 -16.10 -19.67 21.60
C VAL A 715 -17.09 -19.02 20.61
N ALA A 716 -17.06 -17.68 20.46
CA ALA A 716 -17.92 -16.97 19.53
C ALA A 716 -17.70 -17.41 18.08
N ARG A 717 -16.44 -17.60 17.68
CA ARG A 717 -16.08 -18.06 16.35
C ARG A 717 -16.55 -19.48 16.06
N LEU A 718 -16.39 -20.39 17.02
CA LEU A 718 -16.87 -21.78 16.90
C LEU A 718 -18.40 -21.84 16.78
N LEU A 719 -19.10 -21.05 17.59
CA LEU A 719 -20.58 -20.96 17.49
C LEU A 719 -21.03 -20.37 16.17
N SER A 720 -20.30 -19.39 15.61
CA SER A 720 -20.59 -18.82 14.28
C SER A 720 -20.36 -19.84 13.16
N GLN A 721 -19.32 -20.67 13.24
CA GLN A 721 -19.07 -21.76 12.29
C GLN A 721 -20.15 -22.86 12.39
N LEU A 722 -20.58 -23.16 13.58
CA LEU A 722 -21.68 -24.09 13.82
C LEU A 722 -23.00 -23.57 13.25
N ALA A 723 -23.26 -22.26 13.42
CA ALA A 723 -24.42 -21.62 12.83
C ALA A 723 -24.40 -21.67 11.30
N GLU A 724 -23.22 -21.49 10.67
CA GLU A 724 -23.07 -21.68 9.21
C GLU A 724 -23.44 -23.11 8.78
N ALA A 725 -23.01 -24.12 9.52
CA ALA A 725 -23.38 -25.49 9.27
C ALA A 725 -24.90 -25.72 9.36
N TYR A 726 -25.55 -25.15 10.38
CA TYR A 726 -27.02 -25.20 10.52
C TYR A 726 -27.75 -24.46 9.38
N TYR A 727 -27.20 -23.35 8.88
CA TYR A 727 -27.75 -22.59 7.76
C TYR A 727 -27.92 -23.47 6.50
N TRP A 728 -26.87 -24.19 6.10
CA TRP A 728 -26.90 -25.05 4.93
C TRP A 728 -27.91 -26.20 5.02
N ARG A 729 -28.26 -26.60 6.24
CA ARG A 729 -29.29 -27.62 6.54
C ARG A 729 -30.65 -27.02 6.81
N CYS A 730 -30.79 -25.69 6.75
CA CYS A 730 -32.03 -25.00 7.11
C CYS A 730 -32.55 -25.35 8.53
N GLN A 731 -31.63 -25.61 9.47
CA GLN A 731 -31.91 -25.81 10.89
C GLN A 731 -31.79 -24.45 11.61
N ILE A 732 -32.83 -23.65 11.54
CA ILE A 732 -32.75 -22.21 11.87
C ILE A 732 -32.86 -21.96 13.37
N VAL A 733 -33.57 -22.78 14.12
CA VAL A 733 -33.66 -22.63 15.58
C VAL A 733 -32.29 -22.83 16.24
N PRO A 734 -31.58 -23.95 16.04
CA PRO A 734 -30.23 -24.10 16.59
C PRO A 734 -29.20 -23.09 16.02
N MET A 735 -29.39 -22.64 14.78
CA MET A 735 -28.61 -21.54 14.20
C MET A 735 -28.79 -20.26 15.02
N GLN A 736 -30.02 -19.85 15.32
CA GLN A 736 -30.32 -18.65 16.09
C GLN A 736 -29.74 -18.71 17.50
N ASP A 737 -29.94 -19.84 18.20
CA ASP A 737 -29.39 -20.04 19.53
C ASP A 737 -27.85 -19.93 19.57
N ALA A 738 -27.18 -20.50 18.57
CA ALA A 738 -25.71 -20.40 18.43
C ALA A 738 -25.27 -18.94 18.16
N LEU A 739 -25.97 -18.22 17.29
CA LEU A 739 -25.65 -16.85 16.93
C LEU A 739 -25.92 -15.84 18.06
N GLU A 740 -26.99 -16.02 18.85
CA GLU A 740 -27.26 -15.19 20.02
C GLU A 740 -26.13 -15.29 21.06
N ARG A 741 -25.70 -16.52 21.32
CA ARG A 741 -24.53 -16.76 22.19
C ARG A 741 -23.24 -16.19 21.62
N ALA A 742 -22.99 -16.38 20.32
CA ALA A 742 -21.83 -15.86 19.61
C ALA A 742 -21.79 -14.32 19.67
N LEU A 743 -22.93 -13.66 19.48
CA LEU A 743 -23.05 -12.20 19.52
C LEU A 743 -22.76 -11.64 20.93
N ALA A 744 -23.27 -12.31 21.99
CA ALA A 744 -22.99 -11.90 23.35
C ALA A 744 -21.50 -12.05 23.72
N LEU A 745 -20.86 -13.11 23.21
CA LEU A 745 -19.45 -13.42 23.45
C LEU A 745 -18.51 -12.49 22.67
N SER A 746 -18.79 -12.19 21.39
CA SER A 746 -17.99 -11.26 20.57
C SER A 746 -17.98 -9.85 21.17
N ARG A 747 -19.13 -9.39 21.71
CA ARG A 747 -19.23 -8.12 22.45
C ARG A 747 -18.35 -8.10 23.70
N ARG A 748 -18.37 -9.19 24.51
CA ARG A 748 -17.51 -9.29 25.70
C ARG A 748 -16.03 -9.35 25.36
N ALA A 749 -15.70 -9.98 24.24
CA ALA A 749 -14.32 -10.05 23.74
C ALA A 749 -13.83 -8.72 23.13
N GLY A 750 -14.73 -7.77 22.86
CA GLY A 750 -14.41 -6.52 22.18
C GLY A 750 -14.02 -6.73 20.70
N ASP A 751 -14.43 -7.85 20.10
CA ASP A 751 -14.17 -8.16 18.68
C ASP A 751 -15.32 -7.63 17.82
N GLU A 752 -15.29 -6.34 17.52
CA GLU A 752 -16.31 -5.64 16.72
C GLU A 752 -16.51 -6.29 15.33
N ARG A 753 -15.44 -6.85 14.78
CA ARG A 753 -15.48 -7.51 13.47
C ARG A 753 -16.25 -8.82 13.52
N LEU A 754 -15.98 -9.66 14.53
CA LEU A 754 -16.71 -10.90 14.74
C LEU A 754 -18.17 -10.60 15.09
N GLU A 755 -18.42 -9.55 15.88
CA GLU A 755 -19.78 -9.07 16.17
C GLU A 755 -20.54 -8.72 14.89
N ALA A 756 -19.94 -7.92 14.00
CA ALA A 756 -20.54 -7.51 12.73
C ALA A 756 -20.83 -8.72 11.82
N TYR A 757 -19.91 -9.68 11.75
CA TYR A 757 -20.10 -10.91 10.97
C TYR A 757 -21.24 -11.77 11.51
N VAL A 758 -21.27 -11.99 12.82
CA VAL A 758 -22.34 -12.75 13.49
C VAL A 758 -23.71 -12.06 13.36
N ALA A 759 -23.74 -10.72 13.42
CA ALA A 759 -24.95 -9.94 13.24
C ALA A 759 -25.56 -10.12 11.84
N VAL A 760 -24.75 -10.18 10.80
CA VAL A 760 -25.25 -10.46 9.43
C VAL A 760 -25.83 -11.86 9.33
N GLN A 761 -25.16 -12.88 9.89
CA GLN A 761 -25.69 -14.25 9.93
C GLN A 761 -27.03 -14.32 10.70
N PHE A 762 -27.13 -13.62 11.84
CA PHE A 762 -28.38 -13.50 12.60
C PHE A 762 -29.49 -12.83 11.78
N GLY A 763 -29.15 -11.82 10.99
CA GLY A 763 -30.09 -11.20 10.07
C GLY A 763 -30.69 -12.18 9.05
N PHE A 764 -29.86 -13.05 8.46
CA PHE A 764 -30.36 -14.13 7.57
C PHE A 764 -31.30 -15.10 8.32
N ALA A 765 -30.92 -15.51 9.52
CA ALA A 765 -31.78 -16.36 10.34
C ALA A 765 -33.11 -15.65 10.68
N ALA A 766 -33.11 -14.33 10.85
CA ALA A 766 -34.31 -13.55 11.10
C ALA A 766 -35.28 -13.51 9.90
N ILE A 767 -34.80 -13.62 8.66
CA ILE A 767 -35.66 -13.70 7.48
C ILE A 767 -36.38 -15.05 7.40
N ILE A 768 -35.63 -16.14 7.44
CA ILE A 768 -36.13 -17.48 7.12
C ILE A 768 -36.62 -18.28 8.35
N GLY A 769 -36.25 -17.83 9.56
CA GLY A 769 -36.57 -18.52 10.82
C GLY A 769 -37.90 -18.13 11.44
N PRO A 770 -38.18 -18.67 12.63
CA PRO A 770 -39.44 -18.46 13.35
C PRO A 770 -39.57 -17.06 13.97
N LEU A 771 -38.47 -16.29 14.10
CA LEU A 771 -38.51 -14.95 14.70
C LEU A 771 -39.51 -14.03 13.95
N PRO A 772 -40.49 -13.40 14.61
CA PRO A 772 -41.44 -12.51 13.95
C PRO A 772 -40.74 -11.33 13.25
N VAL A 773 -41.27 -10.89 12.11
CA VAL A 773 -40.73 -9.80 11.28
C VAL A 773 -40.45 -8.55 12.12
N ASP A 774 -41.37 -8.11 12.99
CA ASP A 774 -41.20 -6.91 13.82
C ASP A 774 -40.09 -7.04 14.86
N GLU A 775 -39.84 -8.24 15.38
CA GLU A 775 -38.75 -8.52 16.31
C GLU A 775 -37.40 -8.50 15.59
N GLY A 776 -37.33 -9.14 14.41
CA GLY A 776 -36.17 -9.12 13.54
C GLY A 776 -35.79 -7.69 13.15
N ARG A 777 -36.75 -6.87 12.70
CA ARG A 777 -36.55 -5.44 12.38
C ARG A 777 -35.97 -4.65 13.57
N ARG A 778 -36.55 -4.79 14.77
CA ARG A 778 -36.06 -4.09 15.96
C ARG A 778 -34.65 -4.53 16.36
N SER A 779 -34.34 -5.81 16.24
CA SER A 779 -33.01 -6.33 16.57
C SER A 779 -31.95 -5.80 15.62
N ILE A 780 -32.20 -5.83 14.31
CA ILE A 780 -31.28 -5.33 13.29
C ILE A 780 -31.12 -3.83 13.38
N ALA A 781 -32.22 -3.06 13.55
CA ALA A 781 -32.15 -1.61 13.71
C ALA A 781 -31.24 -1.19 14.85
N ARG A 782 -31.37 -1.82 16.03
CA ARG A 782 -30.47 -1.55 17.18
C ARG A 782 -29.00 -1.87 16.86
N THR A 783 -28.73 -2.92 16.08
CA THR A 783 -27.37 -3.25 15.68
C THR A 783 -26.81 -2.21 14.72
N VAL A 784 -27.59 -1.82 13.71
CA VAL A 784 -27.21 -0.79 12.72
C VAL A 784 -26.98 0.58 13.36
N GLU A 785 -27.83 0.99 14.32
CA GLU A 785 -27.69 2.25 15.07
C GLU A 785 -26.39 2.34 15.87
N ASN A 786 -25.90 1.20 16.36
CA ASN A 786 -24.63 1.13 17.10
C ASN A 786 -23.40 1.05 16.17
N MET A 787 -23.58 0.83 14.88
CA MET A 787 -22.49 0.81 13.90
C MET A 787 -22.22 2.24 13.41
N ILE A 788 -21.11 2.80 13.83
CA ILE A 788 -20.70 4.18 13.51
C ILE A 788 -20.30 4.34 12.04
N GLU A 789 -19.80 3.29 11.43
CA GLU A 789 -19.20 3.32 10.10
C GLU A 789 -20.05 2.64 9.03
N ASP A 790 -19.97 3.10 7.80
CA ASP A 790 -20.59 2.48 6.63
C ASP A 790 -19.74 1.28 6.17
N THR A 791 -19.85 0.18 6.89
CA THR A 791 -19.17 -1.09 6.61
C THR A 791 -19.98 -1.98 5.69
N SER A 792 -19.33 -2.99 5.07
CA SER A 792 -20.07 -3.99 4.28
C SER A 792 -21.11 -4.74 5.09
N ALA A 793 -20.86 -4.97 6.37
CA ALA A 793 -21.83 -5.58 7.29
C ALA A 793 -23.06 -4.69 7.49
N LYS A 794 -22.88 -3.37 7.64
CA LYS A 794 -24.00 -2.40 7.73
C LYS A 794 -24.81 -2.36 6.45
N GLY A 795 -24.15 -2.33 5.28
CA GLY A 795 -24.83 -2.42 3.98
C GLY A 795 -25.70 -3.67 3.87
N MET A 796 -25.16 -4.83 4.25
CA MET A 796 -25.88 -6.11 4.27
C MET A 796 -27.08 -6.11 5.24
N LEU A 797 -26.87 -5.62 6.46
CA LEU A 797 -27.94 -5.53 7.48
C LEU A 797 -29.08 -4.60 7.05
N LEU A 798 -28.77 -3.51 6.34
CA LEU A 798 -29.78 -2.60 5.77
C LEU A 798 -30.60 -3.31 4.68
N LEU A 799 -30.00 -4.14 3.82
CA LEU A 799 -30.73 -4.93 2.83
C LEU A 799 -31.63 -5.98 3.47
N ILE A 800 -31.15 -6.63 4.53
CA ILE A 800 -31.93 -7.59 5.33
C ILE A 800 -33.12 -6.89 5.99
N ALA A 801 -32.89 -5.73 6.61
CA ALA A 801 -33.94 -4.91 7.20
C ALA A 801 -34.96 -4.44 6.16
N ALA A 802 -34.50 -4.12 4.95
CA ALA A 802 -35.38 -3.75 3.84
C ALA A 802 -36.32 -4.89 3.45
N LEU A 803 -35.83 -6.13 3.36
CA LEU A 803 -36.68 -7.30 3.06
C LEU A 803 -37.68 -7.56 4.17
N LEU A 804 -37.25 -7.48 5.45
CA LEU A 804 -38.20 -7.62 6.57
C LEU A 804 -39.27 -6.52 6.58
N ALA A 805 -38.92 -5.27 6.20
CA ALA A 805 -39.87 -4.18 6.06
C ALA A 805 -40.87 -4.45 4.92
N ALA A 806 -40.42 -4.98 3.78
CA ALA A 806 -41.26 -5.39 2.67
C ALA A 806 -42.24 -6.54 3.06
N MET A 807 -41.76 -7.54 3.81
CA MET A 807 -42.61 -8.62 4.35
C MET A 807 -43.71 -8.06 5.27
N GLY A 808 -43.41 -7.02 6.04
CA GLY A 808 -44.38 -6.29 6.90
C GLY A 808 -45.32 -5.36 6.12
N GLY A 809 -45.10 -5.15 4.81
CA GLY A 809 -45.92 -4.27 3.95
C GLY A 809 -45.45 -2.81 3.90
N ASP A 810 -44.33 -2.47 4.54
CA ASP A 810 -43.77 -1.11 4.55
C ASP A 810 -42.80 -0.92 3.38
N PHE A 811 -43.33 -0.80 2.17
CA PHE A 811 -42.53 -0.67 0.94
C PHE A 811 -41.77 0.67 0.83
N ALA A 812 -42.22 1.72 1.50
CA ALA A 812 -41.53 3.01 1.49
C ALA A 812 -40.19 2.91 2.26
N GLU A 813 -40.24 2.36 3.47
CA GLU A 813 -39.05 2.11 4.29
C GLU A 813 -38.15 1.05 3.61
N ALA A 814 -38.73 -0.04 3.09
CA ALA A 814 -37.98 -1.08 2.37
C ALA A 814 -37.12 -0.50 1.24
N ARG A 815 -37.67 0.36 0.39
CA ARG A 815 -36.91 1.00 -0.70
C ARG A 815 -35.83 1.94 -0.19
N ALA A 816 -36.10 2.72 0.86
CA ALA A 816 -35.14 3.62 1.44
C ALA A 816 -33.94 2.85 2.03
N LEU A 817 -34.20 1.79 2.81
CA LEU A 817 -33.16 0.94 3.38
C LEU A 817 -32.37 0.17 2.29
N ALA A 818 -33.05 -0.35 1.25
CA ALA A 818 -32.40 -1.05 0.15
C ALA A 818 -31.48 -0.11 -0.65
N ALA A 819 -31.95 1.10 -0.95
CA ALA A 819 -31.12 2.10 -1.64
C ALA A 819 -29.87 2.46 -0.84
N ARG A 820 -30.01 2.70 0.47
CA ARG A 820 -28.86 3.02 1.35
C ARG A 820 -27.91 1.83 1.47
N GLY A 821 -28.41 0.62 1.66
CA GLY A 821 -27.58 -0.59 1.75
C GLY A 821 -26.81 -0.85 0.44
N THR A 822 -27.46 -0.68 -0.71
CA THR A 822 -26.82 -0.82 -2.03
C THR A 822 -25.76 0.27 -2.24
N GLU A 823 -26.04 1.53 -1.90
CA GLU A 823 -25.11 2.64 -1.98
C GLU A 823 -23.81 2.34 -1.20
N ILE A 824 -23.93 1.84 0.04
CA ILE A 824 -22.76 1.46 0.87
C ILE A 824 -21.99 0.33 0.19
N LEU A 825 -22.65 -0.75 -0.25
CA LEU A 825 -21.98 -1.90 -0.87
C LEU A 825 -21.33 -1.54 -2.21
N ASP A 826 -21.98 -0.70 -3.02
CA ASP A 826 -21.41 -0.17 -4.27
C ASP A 826 -20.21 0.70 -3.99
N SER A 827 -20.28 1.58 -2.98
CA SER A 827 -19.15 2.44 -2.61
C SER A 827 -17.93 1.63 -2.18
N LEU A 828 -18.11 0.44 -1.64
CA LEU A 828 -17.06 -0.49 -1.23
C LEU A 828 -16.58 -1.43 -2.36
N GLY A 829 -17.13 -1.30 -3.58
CA GLY A 829 -16.69 -2.08 -4.75
C GLY A 829 -17.08 -3.57 -4.72
N ARG A 830 -18.13 -3.95 -4.03
CA ARG A 830 -18.53 -5.37 -3.85
C ARG A 830 -19.56 -5.86 -4.89
N SER A 831 -19.23 -5.78 -6.17
CA SER A 831 -20.11 -6.22 -7.26
C SER A 831 -20.51 -7.71 -7.16
N ILE A 832 -19.60 -8.60 -6.76
CA ILE A 832 -19.89 -10.03 -6.59
C ILE A 832 -20.83 -10.27 -5.40
N GLY A 833 -20.65 -9.51 -4.30
CA GLY A 833 -21.56 -9.54 -3.16
C GLY A 833 -22.96 -9.07 -3.52
N LEU A 834 -23.09 -8.07 -4.38
CA LEU A 834 -24.37 -7.59 -4.89
C LEU A 834 -25.08 -8.64 -5.75
N ALA A 835 -24.38 -9.40 -6.59
CA ALA A 835 -24.98 -10.51 -7.36
C ALA A 835 -25.56 -11.60 -6.43
N ALA A 836 -24.85 -11.95 -5.35
CA ALA A 836 -25.34 -12.90 -4.36
C ALA A 836 -26.53 -12.34 -3.55
N VAL A 837 -26.57 -11.03 -3.31
CA VAL A 837 -27.61 -10.31 -2.56
C VAL A 837 -28.83 -9.97 -3.44
N SER A 838 -28.71 -10.06 -4.75
CA SER A 838 -29.79 -9.76 -5.71
C SER A 838 -31.06 -10.58 -5.45
N THR A 839 -30.97 -11.79 -4.88
CA THR A 839 -32.10 -12.57 -4.41
C THR A 839 -32.96 -11.82 -3.39
N TRP A 840 -32.31 -11.07 -2.48
CA TRP A 840 -33.00 -10.32 -1.42
C TRP A 840 -33.66 -9.05 -1.96
N THR A 841 -32.94 -8.29 -2.79
CA THR A 841 -33.50 -7.08 -3.41
C THR A 841 -34.64 -7.39 -4.38
N SER A 842 -34.50 -8.45 -5.18
CA SER A 842 -35.55 -8.89 -6.08
C SER A 842 -36.77 -9.45 -5.35
N ALA A 843 -36.60 -10.05 -4.15
CA ALA A 843 -37.69 -10.45 -3.29
C ALA A 843 -38.53 -9.23 -2.82
N ILE A 844 -37.87 -8.10 -2.55
CA ILE A 844 -38.58 -6.84 -2.22
C ILE A 844 -39.44 -6.38 -3.40
N ASP A 845 -38.90 -6.40 -4.62
CA ASP A 845 -39.63 -6.01 -5.83
C ASP A 845 -40.79 -6.95 -6.12
N LEU A 846 -40.59 -8.25 -5.93
CA LEU A 846 -41.67 -9.24 -6.07
C LEU A 846 -42.77 -9.04 -5.04
N LEU A 847 -42.46 -8.80 -3.79
CA LEU A 847 -43.47 -8.49 -2.75
C LEU A 847 -44.21 -7.18 -3.06
N ALA A 848 -43.54 -6.22 -3.70
CA ALA A 848 -44.12 -4.95 -4.15
C ALA A 848 -44.93 -5.06 -5.43
N GLY A 849 -44.92 -6.24 -6.10
CA GLY A 849 -45.65 -6.49 -7.35
C GLY A 849 -44.91 -6.05 -8.63
N ASP A 850 -43.62 -5.68 -8.54
CA ASP A 850 -42.80 -5.31 -9.71
C ASP A 850 -41.92 -6.48 -10.18
N ALA A 851 -42.57 -7.45 -10.81
CA ALA A 851 -41.87 -8.62 -11.35
C ALA A 851 -40.83 -8.27 -12.43
N GLY A 852 -41.10 -7.18 -13.21
CA GLY A 852 -40.17 -6.76 -14.26
C GLY A 852 -38.85 -6.19 -13.71
N ALA A 853 -38.86 -5.47 -12.57
CA ALA A 853 -37.65 -5.02 -11.89
C ALA A 853 -36.87 -6.23 -11.34
N ALA A 854 -37.57 -7.17 -10.69
CA ALA A 854 -36.95 -8.39 -10.18
C ALA A 854 -36.30 -9.24 -11.29
N GLU A 855 -36.98 -9.40 -12.45
CA GLU A 855 -36.42 -10.14 -13.61
C GLU A 855 -35.11 -9.52 -14.09
N ARG A 856 -35.06 -8.20 -14.28
CA ARG A 856 -33.84 -7.52 -14.77
C ARG A 856 -32.65 -7.74 -13.82
N ALA A 857 -32.87 -7.58 -12.51
CA ALA A 857 -31.83 -7.75 -11.50
C ALA A 857 -31.33 -9.21 -11.43
N LEU A 858 -32.25 -10.17 -11.43
CA LEU A 858 -31.91 -11.60 -11.34
C LEU A 858 -31.18 -12.11 -12.59
N ARG A 859 -31.55 -11.62 -13.81
CA ARG A 859 -30.82 -11.99 -15.04
C ARG A 859 -29.37 -11.46 -15.03
N ALA A 860 -29.15 -10.23 -14.58
CA ALA A 860 -27.82 -9.67 -14.46
C ALA A 860 -26.98 -10.49 -13.46
N ALA A 861 -27.56 -10.81 -12.30
CA ALA A 861 -26.91 -11.63 -11.29
C ALA A 861 -26.58 -13.06 -11.79
N LEU A 862 -27.50 -13.68 -12.50
CA LEU A 862 -27.32 -15.03 -13.05
C LEU A 862 -26.12 -15.08 -14.00
N ALA A 863 -26.02 -14.11 -14.92
CA ALA A 863 -24.92 -14.01 -15.88
C ALA A 863 -23.54 -13.81 -15.17
N GLN A 864 -23.49 -13.00 -14.11
CA GLN A 864 -22.26 -12.81 -13.32
C GLN A 864 -21.85 -14.09 -12.58
N LEU A 865 -22.80 -14.80 -11.96
CA LEU A 865 -22.56 -16.04 -11.22
C LEU A 865 -22.12 -17.19 -12.14
N GLU A 866 -22.66 -17.25 -13.36
CA GLU A 866 -22.24 -18.21 -14.39
C GLU A 866 -20.77 -17.98 -14.79
N GLN A 867 -20.38 -16.71 -15.01
CA GLN A 867 -18.99 -16.35 -15.33
C GLN A 867 -18.04 -16.64 -14.17
N ALA A 868 -18.50 -16.44 -12.93
CA ALA A 868 -17.70 -16.70 -11.72
C ALA A 868 -17.68 -18.17 -11.28
N GLY A 869 -18.47 -19.06 -11.91
CA GLY A 869 -18.53 -20.49 -11.56
C GLY A 869 -19.13 -20.79 -10.17
N GLN A 870 -19.93 -19.88 -9.60
CA GLN A 870 -20.50 -20.00 -8.26
C GLN A 870 -21.82 -20.79 -8.27
N LEU A 871 -21.75 -22.12 -8.31
CA LEU A 871 -22.91 -23.02 -8.52
C LEU A 871 -23.99 -22.92 -7.43
N ALA A 872 -23.62 -22.77 -6.15
CA ALA A 872 -24.58 -22.69 -5.06
C ALA A 872 -25.47 -21.45 -5.16
N ASN A 873 -24.87 -20.26 -5.34
CA ASN A 873 -25.61 -19.01 -5.53
C ASN A 873 -26.39 -19.01 -6.84
N LEU A 874 -25.84 -19.61 -7.90
CA LEU A 874 -26.51 -19.77 -9.19
C LEU A 874 -27.82 -20.60 -9.07
N ALA A 875 -27.79 -21.66 -8.27
CA ALA A 875 -28.98 -22.48 -8.01
C ALA A 875 -30.13 -21.65 -7.39
N SER A 876 -29.83 -20.87 -6.39
CA SER A 876 -30.78 -20.00 -5.68
C SER A 876 -31.34 -18.89 -6.59
N VAL A 877 -30.46 -18.17 -7.33
CA VAL A 877 -30.87 -17.10 -8.26
C VAL A 877 -31.73 -17.63 -9.40
N ALA A 878 -31.40 -18.80 -9.95
CA ALA A 878 -32.17 -19.44 -11.03
C ALA A 878 -33.56 -19.85 -10.56
N ALA A 879 -33.71 -20.38 -9.32
CA ALA A 879 -35.01 -20.72 -8.75
C ALA A 879 -35.89 -19.47 -8.57
N GLN A 880 -35.32 -18.40 -8.02
CA GLN A 880 -36.07 -17.16 -7.80
C GLN A 880 -36.44 -16.45 -9.10
N LEU A 881 -35.59 -16.49 -10.13
CA LEU A 881 -35.93 -16.01 -11.46
C LEU A 881 -37.05 -16.85 -12.08
N ALA A 882 -37.06 -18.16 -11.84
CA ALA A 882 -38.15 -19.02 -12.27
C ALA A 882 -39.48 -18.63 -11.59
N GLU A 883 -39.52 -18.35 -10.31
CA GLU A 883 -40.69 -17.83 -9.60
C GLU A 883 -41.14 -16.46 -10.11
N THR A 884 -40.20 -15.57 -10.43
CA THR A 884 -40.50 -14.27 -11.04
C THR A 884 -41.20 -14.43 -12.36
N LEU A 885 -40.75 -15.36 -13.22
CA LEU A 885 -41.38 -15.65 -14.50
C LEU A 885 -42.75 -16.36 -14.36
N VAL A 886 -42.92 -17.14 -13.31
CA VAL A 886 -44.26 -17.66 -12.96
C VAL A 886 -45.25 -16.53 -12.69
N ALA A 887 -44.81 -15.50 -11.92
CA ALA A 887 -45.62 -14.33 -11.65
C ALA A 887 -46.01 -13.54 -12.93
N GLU A 888 -45.15 -13.58 -13.96
CA GLU A 888 -45.43 -12.99 -15.28
C GLU A 888 -46.20 -13.90 -16.23
N GLY A 889 -46.51 -15.12 -15.83
CA GLY A 889 -47.20 -16.10 -16.67
C GLY A 889 -46.32 -16.78 -17.73
N ARG A 890 -45.03 -16.67 -17.66
CA ARG A 890 -44.04 -17.26 -18.62
C ARG A 890 -43.57 -18.62 -18.16
N TYR A 891 -44.53 -19.55 -18.05
CA TYR A 891 -44.35 -20.86 -17.42
C TYR A 891 -43.30 -21.76 -18.09
N ASP A 892 -43.18 -21.72 -19.44
CA ASP A 892 -42.20 -22.54 -20.17
C ASP A 892 -40.75 -22.12 -19.84
N GLU A 893 -40.52 -20.82 -19.70
CA GLU A 893 -39.21 -20.29 -19.35
C GLU A 893 -38.91 -20.57 -17.88
N ALA A 894 -39.88 -20.38 -17.00
CA ALA A 894 -39.78 -20.73 -15.59
C ALA A 894 -39.39 -22.22 -15.39
N ALA A 895 -39.99 -23.12 -16.13
CA ALA A 895 -39.66 -24.55 -16.06
C ALA A 895 -38.23 -24.86 -16.51
N ARG A 896 -37.69 -24.12 -17.51
CA ARG A 896 -36.30 -24.25 -17.93
C ARG A 896 -35.32 -23.77 -16.86
N LEU A 897 -35.60 -22.62 -16.20
CA LEU A 897 -34.79 -22.09 -15.14
C LEU A 897 -34.82 -22.94 -13.87
N ALA A 898 -36.00 -23.49 -13.51
CA ALA A 898 -36.09 -24.44 -12.42
C ALA A 898 -35.26 -25.72 -12.70
N ALA A 899 -35.15 -26.17 -13.96
CA ALA A 899 -34.24 -27.25 -14.33
C ALA A 899 -32.76 -26.84 -14.29
N THR A 900 -32.44 -25.57 -14.53
CA THR A 900 -31.08 -25.06 -14.35
C THR A 900 -30.69 -25.04 -12.86
N SER A 901 -31.59 -24.57 -11.98
CA SER A 901 -31.39 -24.60 -10.53
C SER A 901 -31.20 -26.05 -10.01
N GLU A 902 -32.04 -26.99 -10.45
CA GLU A 902 -31.92 -28.42 -10.11
C GLU A 902 -30.54 -29.00 -10.44
N ARG A 903 -30.00 -28.68 -11.61
CA ARG A 903 -28.69 -29.18 -12.03
C ARG A 903 -27.53 -28.55 -11.23
N ALA A 904 -27.69 -27.30 -10.77
CA ALA A 904 -26.69 -26.57 -10.02
C ALA A 904 -26.74 -26.86 -8.51
N ALA A 905 -27.94 -27.26 -8.00
CA ALA A 905 -28.15 -27.51 -6.58
C ALA A 905 -27.49 -28.80 -6.11
N ALA A 906 -26.63 -28.69 -5.10
CA ALA A 906 -26.09 -29.85 -4.40
C ALA A 906 -27.19 -30.63 -3.69
N SER A 907 -27.00 -31.94 -3.48
CA SER A 907 -28.04 -32.81 -2.88
C SER A 907 -28.33 -32.48 -1.42
N ASP A 908 -27.40 -31.89 -0.74
CA ASP A 908 -27.42 -31.47 0.69
C ASP A 908 -27.74 -29.98 0.88
N ASP A 909 -27.81 -29.19 -0.19
CA ASP A 909 -28.33 -27.82 -0.17
C ASP A 909 -29.86 -27.83 -0.11
N ILE A 910 -30.38 -28.00 1.11
CA ILE A 910 -31.82 -28.16 1.36
C ILE A 910 -32.63 -26.93 0.88
N HIS A 911 -32.05 -25.72 1.01
CA HIS A 911 -32.67 -24.49 0.50
C HIS A 911 -32.90 -24.58 -1.01
N ALA A 912 -31.85 -24.80 -1.81
CA ALA A 912 -31.96 -24.88 -3.26
C ALA A 912 -32.84 -26.06 -3.69
N GLN A 913 -32.80 -27.21 -2.94
CA GLN A 913 -33.63 -28.37 -3.19
C GLN A 913 -35.12 -28.09 -3.00
N ILE A 914 -35.52 -27.23 -2.08
CA ILE A 914 -36.90 -26.77 -1.90
C ILE A 914 -37.24 -25.75 -2.98
N ALA A 915 -36.40 -24.72 -3.18
CA ALA A 915 -36.68 -23.58 -4.05
C ALA A 915 -36.97 -24.00 -5.52
N TRP A 916 -36.13 -24.87 -6.12
CA TRP A 916 -36.38 -25.31 -7.48
C TRP A 916 -37.65 -26.19 -7.62
N ARG A 917 -38.01 -26.94 -6.56
CA ARG A 917 -39.24 -27.72 -6.55
C ARG A 917 -40.48 -26.83 -6.48
N VAL A 918 -40.45 -25.80 -5.63
CA VAL A 918 -41.51 -24.79 -5.55
C VAL A 918 -41.70 -24.11 -6.91
N ALA A 919 -40.62 -23.58 -7.51
CA ALA A 919 -40.70 -22.95 -8.83
C ALA A 919 -41.17 -23.87 -9.92
N ARG A 920 -40.73 -25.15 -9.95
CA ARG A 920 -41.16 -26.16 -10.92
C ARG A 920 -42.62 -26.55 -10.71
N ALA A 921 -43.09 -26.69 -9.48
CA ALA A 921 -44.46 -26.99 -9.17
C ALA A 921 -45.41 -25.91 -9.69
N LYS A 922 -45.14 -24.66 -9.37
CA LYS A 922 -45.91 -23.48 -9.84
C LYS A 922 -45.89 -23.39 -11.38
N ALA A 923 -44.73 -23.52 -12.03
CA ALA A 923 -44.62 -23.51 -13.48
C ALA A 923 -45.41 -24.67 -14.13
N SER A 924 -45.34 -25.89 -13.57
CA SER A 924 -46.09 -27.04 -14.07
C SER A 924 -47.60 -26.88 -13.91
N ALA A 925 -48.06 -26.27 -12.81
CA ALA A 925 -49.47 -25.92 -12.60
C ALA A 925 -49.97 -24.93 -13.67
N GLY A 926 -49.19 -23.88 -13.96
CA GLY A 926 -49.50 -22.90 -15.02
C GLY A 926 -49.51 -23.50 -16.44
N LEU A 927 -48.72 -24.54 -16.71
CA LEU A 927 -48.70 -25.29 -17.97
C LEU A 927 -49.84 -26.35 -18.07
N GLY A 928 -50.69 -26.50 -17.05
CA GLY A 928 -51.75 -27.49 -17.00
C GLY A 928 -51.28 -28.92 -16.71
N ALA A 929 -50.02 -29.12 -16.35
CA ALA A 929 -49.46 -30.43 -15.99
C ALA A 929 -49.71 -30.74 -14.48
N SER A 930 -50.97 -30.72 -14.08
CA SER A 930 -51.42 -30.74 -12.68
C SER A 930 -50.90 -31.93 -11.88
N PHE A 931 -50.84 -33.14 -12.45
CA PHE A 931 -50.28 -34.30 -11.75
C PHE A 931 -48.80 -34.13 -11.40
N ARG A 932 -48.01 -33.61 -12.34
CA ARG A 932 -46.59 -33.36 -12.10
C ARG A 932 -46.38 -32.24 -11.07
N ALA A 933 -47.22 -31.21 -11.18
CA ALA A 933 -47.20 -30.09 -10.23
C ALA A 933 -47.47 -30.58 -8.79
N GLU A 934 -48.51 -31.43 -8.59
CA GLU A 934 -48.81 -31.98 -7.26
C GLU A 934 -47.70 -32.86 -6.72
N VAL A 935 -47.10 -33.74 -7.52
CA VAL A 935 -46.00 -34.62 -7.10
C VAL A 935 -44.82 -33.78 -6.59
N VAL A 936 -44.35 -32.83 -7.41
CA VAL A 936 -43.19 -31.99 -7.07
C VAL A 936 -43.50 -31.08 -5.89
N ALA A 937 -44.71 -30.54 -5.78
CA ALA A 937 -45.10 -29.71 -4.64
C ALA A 937 -45.11 -30.51 -3.32
N ARG A 938 -45.61 -31.77 -3.34
CA ARG A 938 -45.58 -32.65 -2.17
C ARG A 938 -44.14 -33.00 -1.74
N GLU A 939 -43.22 -33.20 -2.69
CA GLU A 939 -41.83 -33.40 -2.40
C GLU A 939 -41.23 -32.15 -1.73
N ALA A 940 -41.60 -30.93 -2.20
CA ALA A 940 -41.15 -29.67 -1.57
C ALA A 940 -41.67 -29.56 -0.13
N VAL A 941 -42.96 -29.87 0.11
CA VAL A 941 -43.56 -29.85 1.46
C VAL A 941 -42.92 -30.89 2.36
N ASP A 942 -42.69 -32.12 1.88
CA ASP A 942 -41.99 -33.14 2.66
C ASP A 942 -40.61 -32.69 3.09
N LEU A 943 -39.78 -32.17 2.18
CA LEU A 943 -38.46 -31.62 2.49
C LEU A 943 -38.55 -30.46 3.49
N ALA A 944 -39.45 -29.50 3.26
CA ALA A 944 -39.58 -28.32 4.10
C ALA A 944 -40.07 -28.64 5.53
N THR A 945 -40.87 -29.69 5.71
CA THR A 945 -41.43 -30.05 7.03
C THR A 945 -40.66 -31.14 7.77
N THR A 946 -39.88 -31.97 7.05
CA THR A 946 -39.12 -33.08 7.69
C THR A 946 -37.64 -32.78 7.84
N ARG A 947 -37.08 -31.92 6.96
CA ARG A 947 -35.63 -31.62 6.93
C ARG A 947 -35.29 -30.22 7.43
N THR A 948 -36.28 -29.34 7.60
CA THR A 948 -36.08 -27.95 8.10
C THR A 948 -37.00 -27.64 9.26
N ASP A 949 -36.65 -26.65 10.04
CA ASP A 949 -37.50 -26.02 11.06
C ASP A 949 -37.91 -24.59 10.64
N SER A 950 -37.78 -24.27 9.34
CA SER A 950 -38.10 -22.96 8.78
C SER A 950 -39.60 -22.84 8.46
N PRO A 951 -40.36 -21.98 9.16
CA PRO A 951 -41.72 -21.70 8.82
C PRO A 951 -41.88 -21.01 7.47
N PHE A 952 -40.84 -20.30 7.02
CA PHE A 952 -40.84 -19.61 5.73
C PHE A 952 -40.86 -20.60 4.57
N PHE A 953 -39.94 -21.57 4.54
CA PHE A 953 -39.91 -22.58 3.46
C PHE A 953 -41.10 -23.51 3.49
N ALA A 954 -41.61 -23.85 4.68
CA ALA A 954 -42.83 -24.64 4.82
C ALA A 954 -44.06 -23.89 4.24
N ALA A 955 -44.17 -22.59 4.47
CA ALA A 955 -45.24 -21.76 3.95
C ALA A 955 -45.19 -21.66 2.41
N GLU A 956 -44.03 -21.43 1.81
CA GLU A 956 -43.84 -21.36 0.36
C GLU A 956 -44.15 -22.70 -0.33
N ALA A 957 -43.69 -23.81 0.23
CA ALA A 957 -43.98 -25.15 -0.29
C ALA A 957 -45.47 -25.49 -0.22
N LEU A 958 -46.16 -25.14 0.88
CA LEU A 958 -47.62 -25.33 1.05
C LEU A 958 -48.40 -24.42 0.10
N GLU A 959 -47.98 -23.20 -0.15
CA GLU A 959 -48.58 -22.30 -1.14
C GLU A 959 -48.46 -22.90 -2.55
N ALA A 960 -47.30 -23.42 -2.94
CA ALA A 960 -47.11 -24.11 -4.22
C ALA A 960 -47.97 -25.37 -4.34
N LEU A 961 -48.13 -26.10 -3.23
CA LEU A 961 -49.04 -27.26 -3.17
C LEU A 961 -50.51 -26.85 -3.35
N ALA A 962 -50.95 -25.77 -2.73
CA ALA A 962 -52.30 -25.22 -2.88
C ALA A 962 -52.57 -24.84 -4.34
N GLU A 963 -51.65 -24.15 -5.00
CA GLU A 963 -51.77 -23.81 -6.42
C GLU A 963 -51.83 -25.07 -7.32
N ALA A 964 -50.98 -26.07 -7.05
CA ALA A 964 -50.99 -27.33 -7.81
C ALA A 964 -52.29 -28.13 -7.65
N LEU A 965 -52.84 -28.18 -6.42
CA LEU A 965 -54.12 -28.85 -6.12
C LEU A 965 -55.29 -28.09 -6.74
N ALA A 966 -55.31 -26.77 -6.73
CA ALA A 966 -56.33 -25.96 -7.41
C ALA A 966 -56.27 -26.19 -8.93
N ALA A 967 -55.09 -26.23 -9.54
CA ALA A 967 -54.92 -26.57 -10.96
C ALA A 967 -55.39 -28.01 -11.32
N ALA A 968 -55.39 -28.90 -10.33
CA ALA A 968 -55.94 -30.26 -10.45
C ALA A 968 -57.45 -30.36 -10.17
N GLY A 969 -58.11 -29.25 -9.88
CA GLY A 969 -59.55 -29.24 -9.53
C GLY A 969 -59.86 -29.74 -8.13
N ARG A 970 -58.87 -29.86 -7.25
CA ARG A 970 -59.00 -30.36 -5.87
C ARG A 970 -59.15 -29.22 -4.88
N GLU A 971 -60.21 -28.44 -5.02
CA GLU A 971 -60.42 -27.18 -4.31
C GLU A 971 -60.40 -27.32 -2.78
N ALA A 972 -61.04 -28.37 -2.23
CA ALA A 972 -61.06 -28.59 -0.79
C ALA A 972 -59.67 -28.85 -0.21
N ASP A 973 -58.85 -29.64 -0.88
CA ASP A 973 -57.48 -29.92 -0.47
C ASP A 973 -56.58 -28.67 -0.66
N ALA A 974 -56.81 -27.92 -1.74
CA ALA A 974 -56.15 -26.66 -1.99
C ALA A 974 -56.37 -25.62 -0.86
N GLN A 975 -57.62 -25.52 -0.37
CA GLN A 975 -57.98 -24.65 0.75
C GLN A 975 -57.31 -25.05 2.08
N VAL A 976 -57.15 -26.35 2.29
CA VAL A 976 -56.41 -26.83 3.48
C VAL A 976 -54.95 -26.42 3.42
N ALA A 977 -54.28 -26.70 2.30
CA ALA A 977 -52.87 -26.31 2.12
C ALA A 977 -52.66 -24.78 2.18
N ALA A 978 -53.55 -24.00 1.57
CA ALA A 978 -53.54 -22.55 1.64
C ALA A 978 -53.76 -22.04 3.09
N GLY A 979 -54.68 -22.68 3.85
CA GLY A 979 -54.90 -22.37 5.25
C GLY A 979 -53.70 -22.64 6.15
N ASP A 980 -52.94 -23.72 5.84
CA ASP A 980 -51.73 -24.06 6.56
C ASP A 980 -50.59 -23.03 6.25
N ALA A 981 -50.41 -22.68 4.95
CA ALA A 981 -49.49 -21.64 4.53
C ALA A 981 -49.80 -20.28 5.18
N LEU A 982 -51.10 -19.90 5.21
CA LEU A 982 -51.58 -18.66 5.78
C LEU A 982 -51.20 -18.56 7.28
N ARG A 983 -51.42 -19.63 8.06
CA ARG A 983 -51.03 -19.64 9.49
C ARG A 983 -49.57 -19.42 9.72
N LEU A 984 -48.71 -19.99 8.87
CA LEU A 984 -47.24 -19.80 8.97
C LEU A 984 -46.84 -18.39 8.60
N TYR A 985 -47.40 -17.80 7.53
CA TYR A 985 -47.14 -16.43 7.17
C TYR A 985 -47.58 -15.41 8.25
N GLU A 986 -48.77 -15.65 8.85
CA GLU A 986 -49.31 -14.82 9.96
C GLU A 986 -48.42 -14.92 11.21
N ALA A 987 -48.01 -16.12 11.57
CA ALA A 987 -47.11 -16.32 12.73
C ALA A 987 -45.74 -15.63 12.51
N LYS A 988 -45.23 -15.64 11.27
CA LYS A 988 -44.00 -14.94 10.88
C LYS A 988 -44.19 -13.42 10.85
N GLY A 989 -45.42 -12.92 10.65
CA GLY A 989 -45.69 -11.50 10.41
C GLY A 989 -45.41 -11.09 8.96
N ASN A 990 -45.39 -12.04 7.99
CA ASN A 990 -45.31 -11.74 6.58
C ASN A 990 -46.73 -11.40 6.04
N VAL A 991 -47.10 -10.14 6.30
CA VAL A 991 -48.44 -9.61 6.00
C VAL A 991 -48.77 -9.68 4.52
N VAL A 992 -47.77 -9.38 3.67
CA VAL A 992 -47.92 -9.35 2.20
C VAL A 992 -48.21 -10.75 1.66
N ALA A 993 -47.44 -11.76 2.05
CA ALA A 993 -47.69 -13.14 1.62
C ALA A 993 -49.03 -13.70 2.18
N ALA A 994 -49.34 -13.39 3.44
CA ALA A 994 -50.59 -13.75 4.06
C ALA A 994 -51.80 -13.19 3.28
N GLU A 995 -51.74 -11.91 2.86
CA GLU A 995 -52.82 -11.28 2.08
C GLU A 995 -52.91 -11.86 0.65
N ARG A 996 -51.78 -12.21 0.02
CA ARG A 996 -51.74 -12.90 -1.27
C ARG A 996 -52.51 -14.23 -1.21
N VAL A 997 -52.23 -15.06 -0.21
CA VAL A 997 -52.94 -16.35 -0.01
C VAL A 997 -54.41 -16.14 0.29
N ARG A 998 -54.81 -15.20 1.14
CA ARG A 998 -56.22 -14.88 1.45
C ARG A 998 -57.03 -14.47 0.23
N THR A 999 -56.43 -13.70 -0.67
CA THR A 999 -57.13 -13.18 -1.84
C THR A 999 -57.14 -14.14 -3.01
N GLY A 1000 -56.51 -15.29 -2.93
CA GLY A 1000 -56.34 -16.23 -4.03
C GLY A 1000 -55.60 -15.63 -5.23
N ARG A 1001 -54.93 -14.50 -5.08
CA ARG A 1001 -54.15 -13.83 -6.12
C ARG A 1001 -52.76 -14.44 -6.12
N GLY A 1002 -52.52 -15.35 -7.05
CA GLY A 1002 -51.14 -15.76 -7.36
C GLY A 1002 -50.33 -14.51 -7.68
N ALA A 1003 -49.01 -14.48 -7.34
CA ALA A 1003 -48.10 -13.39 -7.65
C ALA A 1003 -48.20 -13.08 -9.16
N GLY A 1004 -48.76 -11.88 -9.52
CA GLY A 1004 -48.86 -11.44 -10.92
C GLY A 1004 -50.26 -11.21 -11.52
N ARG A 1005 -51.37 -11.58 -10.86
CA ARG A 1005 -52.72 -11.19 -11.33
C ARG A 1005 -53.04 -9.77 -10.86
N THR A 1006 -52.61 -8.78 -11.62
CA THR A 1006 -53.16 -7.42 -11.55
C THR A 1006 -54.65 -7.49 -11.86
N ALA A 1007 -55.48 -6.89 -11.00
CA ALA A 1007 -56.88 -6.69 -11.28
C ALA A 1007 -57.04 -6.02 -12.66
N SER A 1008 -57.52 -6.74 -13.67
CA SER A 1008 -58.12 -6.12 -14.82
C SER A 1008 -59.32 -5.31 -14.30
N THR A 1009 -59.21 -4.01 -14.20
CA THR A 1009 -60.32 -3.09 -14.04
C THR A 1009 -61.35 -3.40 -15.16
N PRO A 1010 -62.59 -3.72 -14.86
CA PRO A 1010 -63.60 -3.73 -15.91
C PRO A 1010 -63.82 -2.29 -16.35
N GLY A 1011 -63.53 -2.00 -17.64
CA GLY A 1011 -63.84 -0.73 -18.30
C GLY A 1011 -65.31 -0.40 -18.38
#